data_e246395adec2b59a09940d342037ecd6
#
_entry.id   e246395adec2b59a09940d342037ecd6
#
_cell.length_a   1.000
_cell.length_b   1.000
_cell.length_c   1.000
_cell.angle_alpha   90.00
_cell.angle_beta   90.00
_cell.angle_gamma   90.00
#
_symmetry.space_group_name_H-M   'P 1'
#
loop_
_entity.id
_entity.type
_entity.pdbx_description
1 polymer ?
#
loop_
_entity_poly.entity_id
_entity_poly.type
_entity_poly.pdbx_seq_one_letter_code
_entity_poly.pdbx_strand_id
1 'polypeptide(L)'
;MAMGELTPTVRRLGFPLLGSGQCHRALAALVGDLPATTTTAATSTTTTSLVGDLQTATTSLFQGQKRVIEKLWQEFFLDPSQWWDHRSEKGNARYPDFKHKKTQEALWLNNKLNPQWVEAELAAMPPGTPDPVTFLGLLSACASSGALEDGRRLHGDVIQSGCESVVYVANSLIDMYAKCGSIEDACKVFHNMPAHDLVSWNVMILGHVKCGQGQKALDLFQQMQHEGLQPDTASFVGLLNACASLRALEEGRRIHTYIVQTNCESNIYVSSSLVDMYGKCGSIEDAWRVFNRMPTRNVVAWNAMIHGHVKCGQGQKALELSQQMQREGVEQDPVTFVGVLNACASLGAIDEGRRIHEQIVQSGYESNVFFDVFVGSSLVDMYGKCGSVEDARRVFDNMPTRNVVSWNAMLGGYSLHGHGKQALELFEQMCQEGVEMDRITFVLLLSACSHAGLVNEGLCYFESMGPVYSIPATLEHYASMVDLLGRSDCLHEAEDLVKMMSWDPDAAVWMALLGACRVHSNVEMGEYIAKQLVELDPGNAAGYVVLSNIYAAAGKWDQSAAVLQLKLDRGVKKQAARTWIEVNNQVHRFVVDDQEHPQLAEIHAELKRLSQQMNDIGYVPDTKFVLHDIEEEEKVLHLCHHSEKLAIGFGLISTPPGTPLRIFKNLRVCGDCHTATKFITKLVGRRIIVRDAKRFHHFENGECSCGDYW
;
A
#
# COMPACT_ATOMS: atom_id res chain seq x y z
N MET A 1 10.55 17.64 -35.05
CA MET A 1 9.68 18.85 -35.23
C MET A 1 8.77 18.94 -34.04
N ALA A 2 8.57 20.13 -33.56
CA ALA A 2 7.86 20.56 -32.35
C ALA A 2 8.66 20.41 -31.01
N MET A 3 9.57 21.34 -30.78
CA MET A 3 9.92 21.79 -29.43
C MET A 3 8.67 22.45 -28.85
N GLY A 4 7.95 21.72 -28.00
CA GLY A 4 6.90 22.29 -27.18
C GLY A 4 7.52 23.31 -26.23
N GLU A 5 6.97 24.49 -26.20
CA GLU A 5 7.34 25.57 -25.29
C GLU A 5 7.25 25.07 -23.86
N LEU A 6 8.30 25.31 -23.07
CA LEU A 6 8.29 25.11 -21.61
C LEU A 6 7.04 25.78 -21.03
N THR A 7 6.33 25.08 -20.17
CA THR A 7 5.12 25.62 -19.57
C THR A 7 5.38 26.97 -18.88
N PRO A 8 4.39 27.86 -18.81
CA PRO A 8 4.55 29.19 -18.19
C PRO A 8 5.05 29.18 -16.75
N THR A 9 4.97 28.04 -16.08
CA THR A 9 5.27 27.82 -14.67
C THR A 9 6.75 28.05 -14.33
N VAL A 10 7.70 27.44 -15.07
CA VAL A 10 9.14 27.61 -14.80
C VAL A 10 9.66 29.00 -15.16
N ARG A 11 9.12 29.62 -16.19
CA ARG A 11 9.52 30.99 -16.53
C ARG A 11 9.14 32.03 -15.47
N ARG A 12 8.13 31.75 -14.64
CA ARG A 12 7.68 32.64 -13.55
C ARG A 12 8.48 32.45 -12.26
N LEU A 13 9.05 31.25 -12.01
CA LEU A 13 9.75 30.93 -10.77
C LEU A 13 11.22 31.41 -10.75
N GLY A 14 11.74 32.02 -11.83
CA GLY A 14 13.03 32.71 -11.84
C GLY A 14 14.28 31.84 -11.69
N PHE A 15 14.15 30.50 -11.71
CA PHE A 15 15.31 29.61 -11.64
C PHE A 15 16.17 29.70 -12.91
N PRO A 16 17.51 29.79 -12.79
CA PRO A 16 18.39 29.71 -13.94
C PRO A 16 18.25 28.30 -14.56
N LEU A 17 17.63 28.22 -15.72
CA LEU A 17 17.53 27.02 -16.51
C LEU A 17 18.96 26.54 -16.84
N LEU A 18 19.37 25.46 -16.22
CA LEU A 18 20.43 24.63 -16.79
C LEU A 18 19.90 24.21 -18.17
N GLY A 19 20.66 24.61 -19.18
CA GLY A 19 20.21 24.55 -20.56
C GLY A 19 19.55 23.22 -20.90
N SER A 20 18.43 23.30 -21.61
CA SER A 20 17.53 22.23 -22.06
C SER A 20 18.18 20.97 -22.65
N GLY A 21 19.51 20.97 -22.81
CA GLY A 21 20.30 19.87 -23.33
C GLY A 21 20.60 18.73 -22.35
N GLN A 22 20.50 18.96 -21.04
CA GLN A 22 20.81 17.88 -20.08
C GLN A 22 19.59 17.06 -19.68
N CYS A 23 18.44 17.66 -19.49
CA CYS A 23 17.19 16.91 -19.30
C CYS A 23 16.78 16.14 -20.57
N HIS A 24 16.97 16.73 -21.75
CA HIS A 24 16.73 16.06 -23.02
C HIS A 24 17.79 14.98 -23.34
N ARG A 25 19.02 15.07 -22.82
CA ARG A 25 20.01 14.00 -23.02
C ARG A 25 19.70 12.77 -22.15
N ALA A 26 19.16 12.93 -20.96
CA ALA A 26 18.64 11.82 -20.15
C ALA A 26 17.43 11.13 -20.83
N LEU A 27 16.52 11.93 -21.42
CA LEU A 27 15.36 11.43 -22.12
C LEU A 27 15.66 10.94 -23.57
N ALA A 28 16.64 11.54 -24.27
CA ALA A 28 17.03 11.13 -25.64
C ALA A 28 17.99 9.95 -25.67
N ALA A 29 18.75 9.70 -24.57
CA ALA A 29 19.54 8.48 -24.43
C ALA A 29 18.67 7.22 -24.24
N LEU A 30 17.39 7.39 -23.91
CA LEU A 30 16.41 6.31 -23.73
C LEU A 30 15.74 5.86 -25.07
N VAL A 31 15.91 6.58 -26.16
CA VAL A 31 15.21 6.31 -27.45
C VAL A 31 16.16 5.98 -28.62
N GLY A 32 17.48 6.01 -28.43
CA GLY A 32 18.43 5.79 -29.53
C GLY A 32 19.52 4.77 -29.21
N ASP A 33 19.56 3.77 -30.06
CA ASP A 33 20.64 2.82 -30.34
C ASP A 33 20.76 1.55 -29.50
N LEU A 34 20.07 0.53 -29.98
CA LEU A 34 20.48 -0.87 -29.88
C LEU A 34 21.56 -1.16 -30.98
N PRO A 35 22.74 -1.60 -30.64
CA PRO A 35 23.54 -2.39 -31.56
C PRO A 35 23.46 -3.87 -31.25
N ALA A 36 23.19 -4.63 -32.29
CA ALA A 36 23.24 -6.08 -32.33
C ALA A 36 24.68 -6.61 -32.26
N THR A 37 24.77 -7.87 -31.80
CA THR A 37 25.89 -8.84 -31.91
C THR A 37 27.02 -8.63 -30.92
N THR A 38 27.54 -9.67 -30.32
CA THR A 38 28.06 -10.97 -30.76
C THR A 38 28.38 -11.88 -29.57
N THR A 39 28.10 -13.14 -29.76
CA THR A 39 28.56 -14.32 -29.03
C THR A 39 30.08 -14.37 -28.78
N THR A 40 30.50 -14.77 -27.57
CA THR A 40 31.59 -15.75 -27.44
C THR A 40 31.47 -16.54 -26.14
N ALA A 41 31.63 -17.86 -26.29
CA ALA A 41 31.59 -18.87 -25.27
C ALA A 41 32.96 -18.97 -24.52
N ALA A 42 32.88 -19.32 -23.24
CA ALA A 42 33.91 -20.22 -22.63
C ALA A 42 33.40 -20.78 -21.28
N THR A 43 33.09 -22.03 -21.31
CA THR A 43 33.33 -23.15 -20.39
C THR A 43 33.55 -22.90 -18.89
N SER A 44 32.66 -23.41 -18.05
CA SER A 44 33.07 -24.35 -17.00
C SER A 44 31.88 -25.29 -16.64
N THR A 45 32.16 -26.55 -16.84
CA THR A 45 31.37 -27.74 -16.60
C THR A 45 31.22 -28.06 -15.09
N THR A 46 30.17 -28.77 -14.78
CA THR A 46 29.86 -29.57 -13.56
C THR A 46 29.07 -28.89 -12.45
N THR A 47 27.77 -28.65 -12.75
CA THR A 47 26.64 -28.78 -11.79
C THR A 47 25.26 -28.80 -12.50
N THR A 48 25.27 -29.06 -13.81
CA THR A 48 24.07 -28.92 -14.70
C THR A 48 23.31 -30.22 -14.93
N SER A 49 23.61 -31.35 -14.28
CA SER A 49 22.93 -32.61 -14.61
C SER A 49 21.64 -32.88 -13.82
N LEU A 50 21.54 -32.44 -12.58
CA LEU A 50 20.36 -32.71 -11.74
C LEU A 50 19.20 -31.71 -11.93
N VAL A 51 19.48 -30.46 -12.26
CA VAL A 51 18.44 -29.44 -12.54
C VAL A 51 17.88 -29.59 -13.97
N GLY A 52 18.73 -30.03 -14.91
CA GLY A 52 18.32 -30.35 -16.27
C GLY A 52 17.38 -31.56 -16.36
N ASP A 53 17.61 -32.57 -15.54
CA ASP A 53 16.80 -33.77 -15.51
C ASP A 53 15.42 -33.55 -14.87
N LEU A 54 15.33 -32.69 -13.85
CA LEU A 54 14.06 -32.26 -13.26
C LEU A 54 13.24 -31.33 -14.18
N GLN A 55 13.89 -30.43 -14.88
CA GLN A 55 13.23 -29.58 -15.88
C GLN A 55 12.77 -30.37 -17.11
N THR A 56 13.56 -31.32 -17.58
CA THR A 56 13.14 -32.23 -18.67
C THR A 56 12.05 -33.20 -18.23
N ALA A 57 12.08 -33.72 -17.02
CA ALA A 57 11.02 -34.57 -16.47
C ALA A 57 9.70 -33.81 -16.25
N THR A 58 9.74 -32.60 -15.71
CA THR A 58 8.56 -31.75 -15.55
C THR A 58 8.01 -31.27 -16.89
N THR A 59 8.85 -30.90 -17.84
CA THR A 59 8.45 -30.52 -19.22
C THR A 59 7.82 -31.71 -19.96
N SER A 60 8.37 -32.90 -19.80
CA SER A 60 7.84 -34.15 -20.38
C SER A 60 6.49 -34.54 -19.78
N LEU A 61 6.32 -34.42 -18.44
CA LEU A 61 5.04 -34.64 -17.76
C LEU A 61 3.97 -33.60 -18.18
N PHE A 62 4.36 -32.34 -18.32
CA PHE A 62 3.46 -31.26 -18.77
C PHE A 62 3.04 -31.46 -20.24
N GLN A 63 3.97 -31.85 -21.11
CA GLN A 63 3.66 -32.21 -22.49
C GLN A 63 2.81 -33.47 -22.60
N GLY A 64 3.02 -34.45 -21.74
CA GLY A 64 2.19 -35.65 -21.62
C GLY A 64 0.75 -35.33 -21.24
N GLN A 65 0.54 -34.52 -20.20
CA GLN A 65 -0.78 -34.08 -19.78
C GLN A 65 -1.49 -33.25 -20.86
N LYS A 66 -0.77 -32.34 -21.53
CA LYS A 66 -1.32 -31.54 -22.61
C LYS A 66 -1.83 -32.42 -23.77
N ARG A 67 -1.09 -33.46 -24.16
CA ARG A 67 -1.52 -34.43 -25.20
C ARG A 67 -2.75 -35.23 -24.79
N VAL A 68 -2.86 -35.62 -23.53
CA VAL A 68 -4.04 -36.34 -23.02
C VAL A 68 -5.27 -35.46 -23.06
N ILE A 69 -5.17 -34.24 -22.62
CA ILE A 69 -6.28 -33.26 -22.63
C ILE A 69 -6.67 -32.93 -24.08
N GLU A 70 -5.71 -32.76 -24.98
CA GLU A 70 -5.96 -32.51 -26.40
C GLU A 70 -6.74 -33.68 -27.04
N LYS A 71 -6.37 -34.92 -26.72
CA LYS A 71 -7.05 -36.12 -27.20
C LYS A 71 -8.49 -36.21 -26.70
N LEU A 72 -8.72 -35.90 -25.40
CA LEU A 72 -10.06 -35.89 -24.81
C LEU A 72 -10.97 -34.83 -25.45
N TRP A 73 -10.44 -33.64 -25.77
CA TRP A 73 -11.21 -32.63 -26.52
C TRP A 73 -11.51 -33.06 -27.94
N GLN A 74 -10.60 -33.75 -28.64
CA GLN A 74 -10.85 -34.34 -29.97
C GLN A 74 -11.97 -35.40 -29.91
N GLU A 75 -11.96 -36.27 -28.87
CA GLU A 75 -13.01 -37.27 -28.65
C GLU A 75 -14.37 -36.61 -28.34
N PHE A 76 -14.36 -35.52 -27.54
CA PHE A 76 -15.58 -34.77 -27.25
C PHE A 76 -16.20 -34.15 -28.51
N PHE A 77 -15.41 -33.52 -29.39
CA PHE A 77 -15.90 -32.91 -30.59
C PHE A 77 -16.31 -33.92 -31.67
N LEU A 78 -15.75 -35.14 -31.63
CA LEU A 78 -16.16 -36.25 -32.54
C LEU A 78 -17.56 -36.80 -32.20
N ASP A 79 -17.88 -36.94 -30.93
CA ASP A 79 -19.23 -37.37 -30.49
C ASP A 79 -19.57 -36.80 -29.12
N PRO A 80 -20.10 -35.58 -29.07
CA PRO A 80 -20.52 -34.93 -27.82
C PRO A 80 -21.60 -35.71 -27.05
N SER A 81 -22.37 -36.55 -27.75
CA SER A 81 -23.46 -37.34 -27.17
C SER A 81 -22.97 -38.39 -26.16
N GLN A 82 -21.67 -38.76 -26.21
CA GLN A 82 -21.07 -39.72 -25.26
C GLN A 82 -20.66 -39.07 -23.92
N TRP A 83 -20.84 -37.77 -23.77
CA TRP A 83 -20.46 -37.02 -22.58
C TRP A 83 -21.66 -36.54 -21.80
N TRP A 84 -21.57 -36.53 -20.46
CA TRP A 84 -22.50 -35.81 -19.60
C TRP A 84 -22.06 -34.36 -19.50
N ASP A 85 -23.00 -33.46 -19.67
CA ASP A 85 -22.82 -32.05 -19.42
C ASP A 85 -23.25 -31.74 -17.98
N HIS A 86 -22.29 -31.37 -17.13
CA HIS A 86 -22.51 -31.04 -15.73
C HIS A 86 -22.51 -29.54 -15.47
N ARG A 87 -22.44 -28.71 -16.51
CA ARG A 87 -22.35 -27.25 -16.33
C ARG A 87 -23.56 -26.67 -15.59
N SER A 88 -24.75 -27.24 -15.79
CA SER A 88 -25.99 -26.83 -15.13
C SER A 88 -26.12 -27.27 -13.66
N GLU A 89 -25.36 -28.30 -13.23
CA GLU A 89 -25.43 -28.87 -11.88
C GLU A 89 -24.24 -28.48 -11.01
N LYS A 90 -23.39 -27.57 -11.47
CA LYS A 90 -22.11 -27.23 -10.86
C LYS A 90 -22.26 -26.39 -9.60
N GLY A 91 -22.54 -27.04 -8.48
CA GLY A 91 -22.49 -26.41 -7.14
C GLY A 91 -21.05 -26.18 -6.60
N ASN A 92 -20.02 -26.64 -7.31
CA ASN A 92 -18.62 -26.53 -6.86
C ASN A 92 -17.66 -26.56 -8.05
N ALA A 93 -16.68 -25.64 -8.08
CA ALA A 93 -15.64 -25.54 -9.13
C ALA A 93 -14.76 -26.80 -9.29
N ARG A 94 -14.85 -27.76 -8.37
CA ARG A 94 -14.13 -29.03 -8.42
C ARG A 94 -14.79 -30.09 -9.33
N TYR A 95 -16.02 -29.87 -9.78
CA TYR A 95 -16.67 -30.79 -10.71
C TYR A 95 -16.28 -30.45 -12.17
N PRO A 96 -16.04 -31.46 -13.04
CA PRO A 96 -15.73 -31.25 -14.44
C PRO A 96 -16.94 -30.63 -15.18
N ASP A 97 -16.66 -29.88 -16.26
CA ASP A 97 -17.68 -29.32 -17.13
C ASP A 97 -18.32 -30.42 -17.99
N PHE A 98 -17.51 -31.37 -18.45
CA PHE A 98 -17.97 -32.54 -19.19
C PHE A 98 -17.34 -33.81 -18.63
N LYS A 99 -18.11 -34.91 -18.59
CA LYS A 99 -17.64 -36.20 -18.13
C LYS A 99 -18.06 -37.29 -19.11
N HIS A 100 -17.10 -38.08 -19.58
CA HIS A 100 -17.40 -39.17 -20.52
C HIS A 100 -18.18 -40.28 -19.87
N LYS A 101 -19.28 -40.72 -20.53
CA LYS A 101 -20.26 -41.69 -19.95
C LYS A 101 -19.68 -43.06 -19.63
N LYS A 102 -18.72 -43.54 -20.43
CA LYS A 102 -18.11 -44.88 -20.29
C LYS A 102 -16.76 -44.84 -19.57
N THR A 103 -15.83 -43.94 -19.99
CA THR A 103 -14.45 -43.93 -19.43
C THR A 103 -14.36 -43.13 -18.13
N GLN A 104 -15.38 -42.32 -17.80
CA GLN A 104 -15.41 -41.43 -16.63
C GLN A 104 -14.33 -40.32 -16.68
N GLU A 105 -13.66 -40.14 -17.81
CA GLU A 105 -12.72 -39.07 -18.06
C GLU A 105 -13.44 -37.70 -18.05
N ALA A 106 -12.70 -36.64 -17.70
CA ALA A 106 -13.28 -35.36 -17.37
C ALA A 106 -12.59 -34.20 -18.10
N LEU A 107 -13.37 -33.24 -18.56
CA LEU A 107 -12.92 -32.01 -19.19
C LEU A 107 -13.39 -30.78 -18.39
N TRP A 108 -12.51 -29.79 -18.27
CA TRP A 108 -12.79 -28.50 -17.64
C TRP A 108 -12.51 -27.37 -18.62
N LEU A 109 -13.49 -26.49 -18.83
CA LEU A 109 -13.35 -25.34 -19.73
C LEU A 109 -12.25 -24.37 -19.27
N ASN A 110 -12.05 -24.24 -17.97
CA ASN A 110 -11.04 -23.35 -17.37
C ASN A 110 -9.65 -24.00 -17.20
N ASN A 111 -9.39 -25.15 -17.83
CA ASN A 111 -8.10 -25.79 -17.74
C ASN A 111 -7.06 -25.05 -18.58
N LYS A 112 -6.00 -24.53 -17.96
CA LYS A 112 -4.89 -23.83 -18.62
C LYS A 112 -4.12 -24.68 -19.66
N LEU A 113 -4.33 -25.98 -19.65
CA LEU A 113 -3.72 -26.91 -20.62
C LEU A 113 -4.61 -27.17 -21.83
N ASN A 114 -5.79 -26.56 -21.92
CA ASN A 114 -6.64 -26.68 -23.07
C ASN A 114 -5.91 -26.17 -24.33
N PRO A 115 -5.97 -26.93 -25.45
CA PRO A 115 -5.41 -26.46 -26.71
C PRO A 115 -6.10 -25.19 -27.21
N GLN A 116 -5.37 -24.29 -27.83
CA GLN A 116 -5.92 -23.05 -28.42
C GLN A 116 -6.99 -23.29 -29.48
N TRP A 117 -6.94 -24.43 -30.18
CA TRP A 117 -7.93 -24.79 -31.19
C TRP A 117 -9.30 -25.16 -30.61
N VAL A 118 -9.38 -25.50 -29.29
CA VAL A 118 -10.65 -25.83 -28.62
C VAL A 118 -11.61 -24.64 -28.66
N GLU A 119 -11.12 -23.42 -28.48
CA GLU A 119 -11.93 -22.19 -28.58
C GLU A 119 -12.41 -21.97 -30.03
N ALA A 120 -11.56 -22.28 -31.02
CA ALA A 120 -11.90 -22.16 -32.42
C ALA A 120 -12.92 -23.21 -32.87
N GLU A 121 -12.80 -24.45 -32.41
CA GLU A 121 -13.75 -25.55 -32.70
C GLU A 121 -15.09 -25.36 -32.01
N LEU A 122 -15.10 -24.87 -30.76
CA LEU A 122 -16.33 -24.46 -30.08
C LEU A 122 -17.05 -23.32 -30.80
N ALA A 123 -16.28 -22.40 -31.42
CA ALA A 123 -16.82 -21.32 -32.27
C ALA A 123 -17.21 -21.80 -33.68
N ALA A 124 -16.65 -22.90 -34.17
CA ALA A 124 -16.91 -23.48 -35.51
C ALA A 124 -18.00 -24.57 -35.50
N MET A 125 -18.55 -24.94 -34.37
CA MET A 125 -19.73 -25.81 -34.34
C MET A 125 -20.85 -25.20 -35.18
N PRO A 126 -21.45 -25.94 -36.13
CA PRO A 126 -22.51 -25.37 -37.00
C PRO A 126 -23.64 -24.83 -36.13
N PRO A 127 -24.29 -23.73 -36.50
CA PRO A 127 -25.32 -23.09 -35.72
C PRO A 127 -26.60 -23.91 -35.69
N GLY A 128 -26.65 -24.90 -34.82
CA GLY A 128 -27.84 -25.06 -34.00
C GLY A 128 -27.74 -23.93 -33.02
N THR A 129 -28.71 -23.01 -32.97
CA THR A 129 -28.75 -21.88 -32.05
C THR A 129 -28.19 -22.32 -30.72
N PRO A 130 -27.06 -21.68 -30.22
CA PRO A 130 -26.48 -22.08 -28.94
C PRO A 130 -27.58 -22.08 -27.91
N ASP A 131 -27.74 -23.17 -27.20
CA ASP A 131 -28.73 -23.22 -26.14
C ASP A 131 -28.34 -22.25 -25.01
N PRO A 132 -29.28 -21.80 -24.16
CA PRO A 132 -28.99 -20.87 -23.08
C PRO A 132 -27.84 -21.34 -22.17
N VAL A 133 -27.61 -22.66 -22.04
CA VAL A 133 -26.55 -23.22 -21.18
C VAL A 133 -25.16 -23.06 -21.81
N THR A 134 -25.07 -23.14 -23.14
CA THR A 134 -23.82 -22.87 -23.90
C THR A 134 -23.39 -21.40 -23.67
N PHE A 135 -24.34 -20.46 -23.70
CA PHE A 135 -24.03 -19.05 -23.43
C PHE A 135 -23.48 -18.84 -22.01
N LEU A 136 -23.98 -19.54 -20.98
CA LEU A 136 -23.44 -19.44 -19.60
C LEU A 136 -21.95 -19.76 -19.57
N GLY A 137 -21.53 -20.85 -20.22
CA GLY A 137 -20.12 -21.26 -20.24
C GLY A 137 -19.23 -20.22 -20.93
N LEU A 138 -19.66 -19.73 -22.10
CA LEU A 138 -18.92 -18.74 -22.87
C LEU A 138 -18.82 -17.38 -22.15
N LEU A 139 -19.92 -16.89 -21.60
CA LEU A 139 -19.95 -15.65 -20.80
C LEU A 139 -19.07 -15.75 -19.55
N SER A 140 -19.08 -16.92 -18.87
CA SER A 140 -18.21 -17.16 -17.73
C SER A 140 -16.72 -17.17 -18.11
N ALA A 141 -16.38 -17.69 -19.29
CA ALA A 141 -15.02 -17.64 -19.81
C ALA A 141 -14.57 -16.20 -20.10
N CYS A 142 -15.40 -15.38 -20.78
CA CYS A 142 -15.14 -13.96 -21.00
C CYS A 142 -14.99 -13.19 -19.68
N ALA A 143 -15.86 -13.47 -18.70
CA ALA A 143 -15.78 -12.86 -17.36
C ALA A 143 -14.47 -13.19 -16.63
N SER A 144 -13.97 -14.42 -16.81
CA SER A 144 -12.74 -14.90 -16.16
C SER A 144 -11.47 -14.36 -16.82
N SER A 145 -11.49 -14.18 -18.15
CA SER A 145 -10.36 -13.64 -18.93
C SER A 145 -10.34 -12.11 -19.03
N GLY A 146 -11.44 -11.43 -18.62
CA GLY A 146 -11.60 -9.99 -18.82
C GLY A 146 -11.82 -9.56 -20.28
N ALA A 147 -12.24 -10.50 -21.15
CA ALA A 147 -12.40 -10.30 -22.60
C ALA A 147 -13.71 -9.56 -22.92
N LEU A 148 -13.74 -8.24 -22.72
CA LEU A 148 -14.95 -7.41 -22.86
C LEU A 148 -15.50 -7.43 -24.31
N GLU A 149 -14.64 -7.32 -25.33
CA GLU A 149 -15.09 -7.27 -26.73
C GLU A 149 -15.68 -8.60 -27.21
N ASP A 150 -15.12 -9.73 -26.75
CA ASP A 150 -15.69 -11.06 -26.99
C ASP A 150 -17.02 -11.22 -26.25
N GLY A 151 -17.11 -10.70 -25.02
CA GLY A 151 -18.35 -10.64 -24.27
C GLY A 151 -19.45 -9.83 -24.97
N ARG A 152 -19.10 -8.70 -25.59
CA ARG A 152 -20.05 -7.89 -26.40
C ARG A 152 -20.52 -8.61 -27.64
N ARG A 153 -19.64 -9.33 -28.33
CA ARG A 153 -20.02 -10.17 -29.47
C ARG A 153 -20.99 -11.27 -29.07
N LEU A 154 -20.67 -11.99 -27.98
CA LEU A 154 -21.55 -13.01 -27.43
C LEU A 154 -22.91 -12.45 -26.99
N HIS A 155 -22.96 -11.23 -26.45
CA HIS A 155 -24.23 -10.57 -26.14
C HIS A 155 -25.07 -10.35 -27.40
N GLY A 156 -24.45 -9.95 -28.54
CA GLY A 156 -25.11 -9.88 -29.84
C GLY A 156 -25.73 -11.23 -30.27
N ASP A 157 -25.00 -12.33 -30.10
CA ASP A 157 -25.48 -13.68 -30.40
C ASP A 157 -26.63 -14.10 -29.43
N VAL A 158 -26.58 -13.74 -28.15
CA VAL A 158 -27.65 -13.97 -27.18
C VAL A 158 -28.93 -13.24 -27.60
N ILE A 159 -28.84 -11.99 -28.08
CA ILE A 159 -29.98 -11.22 -28.59
C ILE A 159 -30.55 -11.90 -29.85
N GLN A 160 -29.71 -12.26 -30.80
CA GLN A 160 -30.16 -12.93 -32.08
C GLN A 160 -30.83 -14.27 -31.82
N SER A 161 -30.39 -15.00 -30.78
CA SER A 161 -30.99 -16.28 -30.39
C SER A 161 -32.28 -16.14 -29.59
N GLY A 162 -32.67 -14.93 -29.19
CA GLY A 162 -33.83 -14.67 -28.33
C GLY A 162 -33.63 -15.08 -26.86
N CYS A 163 -32.38 -15.41 -26.47
CA CYS A 163 -32.07 -15.86 -25.11
C CYS A 163 -31.88 -14.71 -24.11
N GLU A 164 -31.94 -13.45 -24.53
CA GLU A 164 -31.80 -12.27 -23.67
C GLU A 164 -32.88 -12.20 -22.58
N SER A 165 -34.08 -12.68 -22.88
CA SER A 165 -35.21 -12.72 -21.94
C SER A 165 -35.10 -13.81 -20.86
N VAL A 166 -34.10 -14.70 -20.98
CA VAL A 166 -33.87 -15.79 -20.04
C VAL A 166 -33.09 -15.27 -18.84
N VAL A 167 -33.70 -15.22 -17.66
CA VAL A 167 -33.17 -14.56 -16.45
C VAL A 167 -31.74 -15.00 -16.12
N TYR A 168 -31.43 -16.30 -16.13
CA TYR A 168 -30.09 -16.75 -15.79
C TYR A 168 -29.02 -16.42 -16.85
N VAL A 169 -29.39 -16.25 -18.14
CA VAL A 169 -28.48 -15.75 -19.18
C VAL A 169 -28.22 -14.25 -18.99
N ALA A 170 -29.27 -13.48 -18.72
CA ALA A 170 -29.15 -12.08 -18.41
C ALA A 170 -28.30 -11.84 -17.13
N ASN A 171 -28.47 -12.65 -16.08
CA ASN A 171 -27.63 -12.60 -14.89
C ASN A 171 -26.15 -12.89 -15.23
N SER A 172 -25.87 -13.81 -16.15
CA SER A 172 -24.49 -14.11 -16.58
C SER A 172 -23.91 -13.01 -17.47
N LEU A 173 -24.71 -12.32 -18.28
CA LEU A 173 -24.30 -11.12 -19.01
C LEU A 173 -23.94 -9.99 -18.06
N ILE A 174 -24.76 -9.74 -17.03
CA ILE A 174 -24.49 -8.74 -16.00
C ILE A 174 -23.17 -9.06 -15.27
N ASP A 175 -22.97 -10.31 -14.85
CA ASP A 175 -21.73 -10.76 -14.18
C ASP A 175 -20.51 -10.60 -15.07
N MET A 176 -20.63 -10.97 -16.35
CA MET A 176 -19.56 -10.81 -17.34
C MET A 176 -19.19 -9.34 -17.51
N TYR A 177 -20.15 -8.45 -17.77
CA TYR A 177 -19.90 -7.03 -17.92
C TYR A 177 -19.29 -6.40 -16.66
N ALA A 178 -19.84 -6.72 -15.48
CA ALA A 178 -19.31 -6.23 -14.21
C ALA A 178 -17.87 -6.71 -13.95
N LYS A 179 -17.56 -7.97 -14.26
CA LYS A 179 -16.20 -8.52 -14.12
C LYS A 179 -15.21 -7.94 -15.12
N CYS A 180 -15.67 -7.60 -16.32
CA CYS A 180 -14.88 -6.91 -17.34
C CYS A 180 -14.78 -5.38 -17.13
N GLY A 181 -15.36 -4.84 -16.03
CA GLY A 181 -15.29 -3.42 -15.70
C GLY A 181 -16.30 -2.52 -16.40
N SER A 182 -17.21 -3.08 -17.23
CA SER A 182 -18.25 -2.32 -17.96
C SER A 182 -19.58 -2.32 -17.23
N ILE A 183 -19.65 -1.63 -16.08
CA ILE A 183 -20.87 -1.60 -15.27
C ILE A 183 -22.05 -0.91 -15.97
N GLU A 184 -21.79 -0.01 -16.91
CA GLU A 184 -22.83 0.67 -17.69
C GLU A 184 -23.56 -0.30 -18.61
N ASP A 185 -22.84 -1.22 -19.26
CA ASP A 185 -23.45 -2.25 -20.10
C ASP A 185 -24.21 -3.28 -19.23
N ALA A 186 -23.68 -3.62 -18.04
CA ALA A 186 -24.39 -4.43 -17.05
C ALA A 186 -25.73 -3.78 -16.64
N CYS A 187 -25.75 -2.47 -16.37
CA CYS A 187 -26.97 -1.72 -16.06
C CYS A 187 -27.99 -1.76 -17.18
N LYS A 188 -27.56 -1.66 -18.45
CA LYS A 188 -28.47 -1.74 -19.62
C LYS A 188 -29.14 -3.12 -19.68
N VAL A 189 -28.36 -4.20 -19.50
CA VAL A 189 -28.93 -5.55 -19.48
C VAL A 189 -29.94 -5.68 -18.35
N PHE A 190 -29.56 -5.24 -17.13
CA PHE A 190 -30.46 -5.30 -15.97
C PHE A 190 -31.78 -4.56 -16.20
N HIS A 191 -31.75 -3.34 -16.71
CA HIS A 191 -32.97 -2.56 -16.98
C HIS A 191 -33.85 -3.15 -18.07
N ASN A 192 -33.27 -3.91 -19.02
CA ASN A 192 -34.01 -4.54 -20.12
C ASN A 192 -34.61 -5.90 -19.72
N MET A 193 -34.27 -6.44 -18.55
CA MET A 193 -34.82 -7.72 -18.11
C MET A 193 -36.32 -7.61 -17.84
N PRO A 194 -37.12 -8.58 -18.28
CA PRO A 194 -38.58 -8.57 -18.05
C PRO A 194 -38.98 -8.79 -16.58
N ALA A 195 -38.09 -9.42 -15.79
CA ALA A 195 -38.26 -9.64 -14.36
C ALA A 195 -36.89 -9.81 -13.71
N HIS A 196 -36.74 -9.34 -12.46
CA HIS A 196 -35.55 -9.49 -11.67
C HIS A 196 -35.79 -10.52 -10.57
N ASP A 197 -34.92 -11.52 -10.48
CA ASP A 197 -34.86 -12.42 -9.36
C ASP A 197 -33.81 -11.96 -8.33
N LEU A 198 -33.71 -12.64 -7.19
CA LEU A 198 -32.74 -12.31 -6.15
C LEU A 198 -31.29 -12.35 -6.66
N VAL A 199 -30.99 -13.26 -7.60
CA VAL A 199 -29.66 -13.37 -8.22
C VAL A 199 -29.35 -12.16 -9.06
N SER A 200 -30.32 -11.64 -9.84
CA SER A 200 -30.17 -10.42 -10.66
C SER A 200 -29.73 -9.22 -9.80
N TRP A 201 -30.41 -9.02 -8.67
CA TRP A 201 -30.08 -7.95 -7.73
C TRP A 201 -28.70 -8.16 -7.10
N ASN A 202 -28.39 -9.39 -6.66
CA ASN A 202 -27.09 -9.71 -6.04
C ASN A 202 -25.93 -9.46 -7.00
N VAL A 203 -26.05 -9.88 -8.26
CA VAL A 203 -24.98 -9.69 -9.27
C VAL A 203 -24.80 -8.20 -9.56
N MET A 204 -25.87 -7.41 -9.63
CA MET A 204 -25.76 -5.96 -9.82
C MET A 204 -25.11 -5.27 -8.60
N ILE A 205 -25.54 -5.62 -7.38
CA ILE A 205 -24.93 -5.09 -6.14
C ILE A 205 -23.43 -5.39 -6.11
N LEU A 206 -23.05 -6.65 -6.33
CA LEU A 206 -21.64 -7.07 -6.34
C LEU A 206 -20.87 -6.41 -7.49
N GLY A 207 -21.47 -6.24 -8.66
CA GLY A 207 -20.90 -5.56 -9.81
C GLY A 207 -20.55 -4.10 -9.51
N HIS A 208 -21.49 -3.34 -8.94
CA HIS A 208 -21.23 -1.97 -8.51
C HIS A 208 -20.15 -1.86 -7.45
N VAL A 209 -20.14 -2.77 -6.47
CA VAL A 209 -19.07 -2.82 -5.45
C VAL A 209 -17.71 -3.04 -6.09
N LYS A 210 -17.61 -4.00 -7.03
CA LYS A 210 -16.36 -4.31 -7.73
C LYS A 210 -15.84 -3.15 -8.57
N CYS A 211 -16.75 -2.37 -9.16
CA CYS A 211 -16.43 -1.16 -9.92
C CYS A 211 -16.24 0.09 -9.03
N GLY A 212 -16.15 -0.06 -7.70
CA GLY A 212 -15.91 1.05 -6.77
C GLY A 212 -17.13 1.97 -6.55
N GLN A 213 -18.31 1.58 -7.00
CA GLN A 213 -19.54 2.37 -6.90
C GLN A 213 -20.42 1.90 -5.71
N GLY A 214 -19.82 1.84 -4.53
CA GLY A 214 -20.47 1.31 -3.32
C GLY A 214 -21.80 1.98 -2.99
N GLN A 215 -21.95 3.31 -3.21
CA GLN A 215 -23.20 4.02 -2.94
C GLN A 215 -24.35 3.48 -3.81
N LYS A 216 -24.09 3.26 -5.10
CA LYS A 216 -25.13 2.70 -6.00
C LYS A 216 -25.52 1.28 -5.61
N ALA A 217 -24.60 0.50 -5.07
CA ALA A 217 -24.92 -0.82 -4.52
C ALA A 217 -25.90 -0.75 -3.34
N LEU A 218 -25.74 0.25 -2.45
CA LEU A 218 -26.68 0.49 -1.35
C LEU A 218 -28.03 0.98 -1.85
N ASP A 219 -28.06 1.85 -2.86
CA ASP A 219 -29.30 2.35 -3.48
C ASP A 219 -30.07 1.19 -4.15
N LEU A 220 -29.38 0.28 -4.85
CA LEU A 220 -29.99 -0.93 -5.43
C LEU A 220 -30.58 -1.85 -4.37
N PHE A 221 -29.96 -1.95 -3.22
CA PHE A 221 -30.53 -2.73 -2.11
C PHE A 221 -31.86 -2.15 -1.61
N GLN A 222 -31.96 -0.83 -1.50
CA GLN A 222 -33.24 -0.18 -1.14
C GLN A 222 -34.31 -0.47 -2.18
N GLN A 223 -33.98 -0.43 -3.48
CA GLN A 223 -34.90 -0.79 -4.55
C GLN A 223 -35.36 -2.25 -4.46
N MET A 224 -34.42 -3.19 -4.25
CA MET A 224 -34.71 -4.60 -4.05
C MET A 224 -35.71 -4.84 -2.89
N GLN A 225 -35.52 -4.10 -1.78
CA GLN A 225 -36.45 -4.16 -0.65
C GLN A 225 -37.84 -3.60 -0.99
N HIS A 226 -37.91 -2.52 -1.78
CA HIS A 226 -39.19 -1.96 -2.27
C HIS A 226 -39.95 -2.93 -3.16
N GLU A 227 -39.27 -3.79 -3.91
CA GLU A 227 -39.87 -4.89 -4.67
C GLU A 227 -40.30 -6.09 -3.79
N GLY A 228 -40.05 -6.02 -2.49
CA GLY A 228 -40.47 -7.04 -1.52
C GLY A 228 -39.55 -8.26 -1.45
N LEU A 229 -38.40 -8.23 -2.09
CA LEU A 229 -37.42 -9.32 -2.05
C LEU A 229 -36.64 -9.31 -0.72
N GLN A 230 -36.48 -10.49 -0.13
CA GLN A 230 -35.72 -10.65 1.10
C GLN A 230 -34.25 -10.93 0.75
N PRO A 231 -33.28 -10.20 1.35
CA PRO A 231 -31.86 -10.44 1.12
C PRO A 231 -31.42 -11.80 1.65
N ASP A 232 -30.49 -12.41 0.93
CA ASP A 232 -29.81 -13.64 1.30
C ASP A 232 -28.36 -13.39 1.73
N THR A 233 -27.61 -14.48 1.96
CA THR A 233 -26.19 -14.41 2.30
C THR A 233 -25.35 -13.62 1.29
N ALA A 234 -25.63 -13.78 -0.01
CA ALA A 234 -24.88 -13.09 -1.06
C ALA A 234 -25.17 -11.58 -1.06
N SER A 235 -26.44 -11.20 -0.87
CA SER A 235 -26.87 -9.81 -0.69
C SER A 235 -26.11 -9.16 0.46
N PHE A 236 -26.08 -9.82 1.64
CA PHE A 236 -25.41 -9.27 2.83
C PHE A 236 -23.91 -9.12 2.62
N VAL A 237 -23.22 -10.11 2.02
CA VAL A 237 -21.81 -10.00 1.69
C VAL A 237 -21.53 -8.83 0.75
N GLY A 238 -22.34 -8.64 -0.30
CA GLY A 238 -22.22 -7.50 -1.22
C GLY A 238 -22.40 -6.16 -0.51
N LEU A 239 -23.41 -6.03 0.32
CA LEU A 239 -23.70 -4.79 1.07
C LEU A 239 -22.62 -4.45 2.10
N LEU A 240 -22.13 -5.44 2.82
CA LEU A 240 -21.02 -5.26 3.77
C LEU A 240 -19.75 -4.82 3.06
N ASN A 241 -19.46 -5.38 1.88
CA ASN A 241 -18.34 -4.94 1.04
C ASN A 241 -18.53 -3.50 0.52
N ALA A 242 -19.77 -3.10 0.18
CA ALA A 242 -20.08 -1.71 -0.16
C ALA A 242 -19.81 -0.76 1.02
N CYS A 243 -20.30 -1.08 2.21
CA CYS A 243 -20.04 -0.29 3.42
C CYS A 243 -18.54 -0.22 3.75
N ALA A 244 -17.82 -1.32 3.60
CA ALA A 244 -16.38 -1.39 3.81
C ALA A 244 -15.61 -0.46 2.86
N SER A 245 -15.99 -0.42 1.57
CA SER A 245 -15.36 0.43 0.56
C SER A 245 -15.63 1.91 0.79
N LEU A 246 -16.84 2.27 1.21
CA LEU A 246 -17.27 3.63 1.52
C LEU A 246 -16.84 4.10 2.93
N ARG A 247 -16.36 3.21 3.77
CA ARG A 247 -16.16 3.43 5.22
C ARG A 247 -17.43 3.91 5.93
N ALA A 248 -18.58 3.45 5.47
CA ALA A 248 -19.91 3.82 5.95
C ALA A 248 -20.31 3.01 7.19
N LEU A 249 -19.74 3.37 8.36
CA LEU A 249 -19.90 2.60 9.61
C LEU A 249 -21.37 2.48 10.05
N GLU A 250 -22.09 3.59 10.03
CA GLU A 250 -23.49 3.60 10.52
C GLU A 250 -24.43 2.77 9.63
N GLU A 251 -24.20 2.81 8.31
CA GLU A 251 -24.92 1.94 7.37
C GLU A 251 -24.57 0.48 7.61
N GLY A 252 -23.27 0.19 7.81
CA GLY A 252 -22.82 -1.16 8.18
C GLY A 252 -23.46 -1.68 9.47
N ARG A 253 -23.66 -0.83 10.47
CA ARG A 253 -24.38 -1.19 11.72
C ARG A 253 -25.86 -1.48 11.48
N ARG A 254 -26.54 -0.73 10.59
CA ARG A 254 -27.93 -0.98 10.20
C ARG A 254 -28.06 -2.33 9.51
N ILE A 255 -27.19 -2.64 8.56
CA ILE A 255 -27.14 -3.93 7.87
C ILE A 255 -26.84 -5.06 8.87
N HIS A 256 -25.91 -4.88 9.81
CA HIS A 256 -25.63 -5.88 10.84
C HIS A 256 -26.86 -6.16 11.70
N THR A 257 -27.61 -5.13 12.10
CA THR A 257 -28.86 -5.31 12.85
C THR A 257 -29.88 -6.16 12.05
N TYR A 258 -29.96 -5.95 10.75
CA TYR A 258 -30.84 -6.72 9.87
C TYR A 258 -30.37 -8.18 9.72
N ILE A 259 -29.05 -8.40 9.60
CA ILE A 259 -28.43 -9.75 9.59
C ILE A 259 -28.77 -10.54 10.86
N VAL A 260 -28.75 -9.89 12.03
CA VAL A 260 -29.12 -10.51 13.30
C VAL A 260 -30.62 -10.88 13.32
N GLN A 261 -31.50 -10.00 12.83
CA GLN A 261 -32.93 -10.25 12.75
C GLN A 261 -33.29 -11.43 11.82
N THR A 262 -32.50 -11.64 10.78
CA THR A 262 -32.67 -12.73 9.81
C THR A 262 -31.94 -14.02 10.19
N ASN A 263 -31.28 -14.07 11.37
CA ASN A 263 -30.49 -15.20 11.84
C ASN A 263 -29.29 -15.58 10.92
N CYS A 264 -28.81 -14.68 10.10
CA CYS A 264 -27.71 -14.91 9.19
C CYS A 264 -26.33 -14.67 9.82
N GLU A 265 -26.25 -14.17 11.07
CA GLU A 265 -24.98 -13.85 11.75
C GLU A 265 -24.08 -15.08 11.94
N SER A 266 -24.64 -16.30 12.05
CA SER A 266 -23.87 -17.54 12.20
C SER A 266 -23.22 -18.04 10.89
N ASN A 267 -23.59 -17.48 9.74
CA ASN A 267 -23.01 -17.85 8.46
C ASN A 267 -21.57 -17.33 8.36
N ILE A 268 -20.62 -18.21 8.09
CA ILE A 268 -19.18 -17.90 8.10
C ILE A 268 -18.78 -16.81 7.09
N TYR A 269 -19.46 -16.73 5.94
CA TYR A 269 -19.18 -15.71 4.93
C TYR A 269 -19.69 -14.33 5.37
N VAL A 270 -20.88 -14.28 5.95
CA VAL A 270 -21.48 -13.04 6.48
C VAL A 270 -20.67 -12.53 7.67
N SER A 271 -20.32 -13.42 8.62
CA SER A 271 -19.53 -13.03 9.79
C SER A 271 -18.14 -12.52 9.39
N SER A 272 -17.46 -13.19 8.44
CA SER A 272 -16.15 -12.75 7.93
C SER A 272 -16.25 -11.37 7.26
N SER A 273 -17.32 -11.14 6.48
CA SER A 273 -17.57 -9.84 5.85
C SER A 273 -17.95 -8.75 6.85
N LEU A 274 -18.64 -9.09 7.95
CA LEU A 274 -18.89 -8.17 9.08
C LEU A 274 -17.58 -7.75 9.74
N VAL A 275 -16.70 -8.71 10.02
CA VAL A 275 -15.38 -8.43 10.61
C VAL A 275 -14.57 -7.52 9.69
N ASP A 276 -14.52 -7.80 8.38
CA ASP A 276 -13.83 -6.99 7.39
C ASP A 276 -14.41 -5.57 7.29
N MET A 277 -15.74 -5.45 7.25
CA MET A 277 -16.44 -4.17 7.19
C MET A 277 -16.09 -3.30 8.42
N TYR A 278 -16.23 -3.84 9.63
CA TYR A 278 -15.90 -3.10 10.85
C TYR A 278 -14.41 -2.74 10.91
N GLY A 279 -13.52 -3.65 10.54
CA GLY A 279 -12.07 -3.38 10.47
C GLY A 279 -11.72 -2.26 9.49
N LYS A 280 -12.32 -2.27 8.29
CA LYS A 280 -12.12 -1.22 7.27
C LYS A 280 -12.73 0.12 7.66
N CYS A 281 -13.83 0.11 8.40
CA CYS A 281 -14.45 1.32 8.96
C CYS A 281 -13.75 1.85 10.22
N GLY A 282 -12.72 1.17 10.74
CA GLY A 282 -11.97 1.59 11.93
C GLY A 282 -12.62 1.24 13.27
N SER A 283 -13.74 0.48 13.26
CA SER A 283 -14.41 0.01 14.49
C SER A 283 -13.92 -1.37 14.89
N ILE A 284 -12.66 -1.44 15.35
CA ILE A 284 -12.00 -2.72 15.66
C ILE A 284 -12.66 -3.47 16.82
N GLU A 285 -13.29 -2.74 17.75
CA GLU A 285 -14.01 -3.35 18.87
C GLU A 285 -15.27 -4.09 18.42
N ASP A 286 -16.02 -3.52 17.47
CA ASP A 286 -17.19 -4.19 16.90
C ASP A 286 -16.75 -5.39 16.06
N ALA A 287 -15.66 -5.27 15.28
CA ALA A 287 -15.04 -6.39 14.56
C ALA A 287 -14.68 -7.54 15.52
N TRP A 288 -14.05 -7.21 16.66
CA TRP A 288 -13.65 -8.18 17.69
C TRP A 288 -14.84 -8.88 18.32
N ARG A 289 -15.94 -8.17 18.58
CA ARG A 289 -17.17 -8.77 19.12
C ARG A 289 -17.75 -9.80 18.17
N VAL A 290 -17.82 -9.49 16.88
CA VAL A 290 -18.32 -10.44 15.86
C VAL A 290 -17.36 -11.64 15.77
N PHE A 291 -16.06 -11.39 15.65
CA PHE A 291 -15.05 -12.43 15.53
C PHE A 291 -15.09 -13.43 16.68
N ASN A 292 -15.25 -12.97 17.93
CA ASN A 292 -15.33 -13.82 19.11
C ASN A 292 -16.62 -14.65 19.19
N ARG A 293 -17.70 -14.21 18.54
CA ARG A 293 -18.98 -14.95 18.49
C ARG A 293 -19.01 -16.00 17.37
N MET A 294 -18.07 -15.95 16.44
CA MET A 294 -18.02 -16.92 15.34
C MET A 294 -17.83 -18.34 15.88
N PRO A 295 -18.67 -19.32 15.49
CA PRO A 295 -18.53 -20.71 15.93
C PRO A 295 -17.24 -21.35 15.39
N THR A 296 -16.89 -21.01 14.16
CA THR A 296 -15.65 -21.40 13.49
C THR A 296 -15.04 -20.19 12.79
N ARG A 297 -13.72 -20.09 12.82
CA ARG A 297 -12.98 -18.97 12.20
C ARG A 297 -12.20 -19.50 11.01
N ASN A 298 -12.53 -19.00 9.81
CA ASN A 298 -11.76 -19.32 8.61
C ASN A 298 -10.59 -18.34 8.42
N VAL A 299 -9.70 -18.64 7.49
CA VAL A 299 -8.55 -17.76 7.16
C VAL A 299 -8.99 -16.34 6.82
N VAL A 300 -10.15 -16.16 6.17
CA VAL A 300 -10.66 -14.82 5.79
C VAL A 300 -10.99 -13.97 7.01
N ALA A 301 -11.64 -14.56 8.05
CA ALA A 301 -11.94 -13.84 9.28
C ALA A 301 -10.67 -13.44 10.05
N TRP A 302 -9.67 -14.33 10.11
CA TRP A 302 -8.37 -14.03 10.70
C TRP A 302 -7.66 -12.90 9.96
N ASN A 303 -7.60 -12.97 8.63
CA ASN A 303 -7.01 -11.94 7.79
C ASN A 303 -7.70 -10.58 7.98
N ALA A 304 -9.04 -10.56 8.02
CA ALA A 304 -9.80 -9.34 8.28
C ALA A 304 -9.44 -8.71 9.63
N MET A 305 -9.30 -9.52 10.69
CA MET A 305 -8.87 -9.03 12.00
C MET A 305 -7.42 -8.51 11.99
N ILE A 306 -6.48 -9.25 11.40
CA ILE A 306 -5.07 -8.86 11.30
C ILE A 306 -4.96 -7.52 10.55
N HIS A 307 -5.55 -7.42 9.36
CA HIS A 307 -5.54 -6.18 8.57
C HIS A 307 -6.27 -5.03 9.27
N GLY A 308 -7.39 -5.30 9.94
CA GLY A 308 -8.13 -4.31 10.73
C GLY A 308 -7.27 -3.70 11.85
N HIS A 309 -6.56 -4.53 12.62
CA HIS A 309 -5.65 -4.05 13.66
C HIS A 309 -4.47 -3.26 13.09
N VAL A 310 -3.87 -3.71 11.98
CA VAL A 310 -2.80 -2.96 11.31
C VAL A 310 -3.27 -1.57 10.89
N LYS A 311 -4.46 -1.49 10.27
CA LYS A 311 -5.05 -0.22 9.82
C LYS A 311 -5.37 0.73 10.97
N CYS A 312 -5.72 0.20 12.13
CA CYS A 312 -5.92 0.99 13.36
C CYS A 312 -4.62 1.31 14.12
N GLY A 313 -3.44 1.05 13.54
CA GLY A 313 -2.14 1.30 14.16
C GLY A 313 -1.82 0.37 15.35
N GLN A 314 -2.47 -0.78 15.44
CA GLN A 314 -2.32 -1.76 16.50
C GLN A 314 -1.50 -2.97 16.01
N GLY A 315 -0.34 -2.72 15.39
CA GLY A 315 0.50 -3.75 14.78
C GLY A 315 0.87 -4.89 15.73
N GLN A 316 1.13 -4.60 17.02
CA GLN A 316 1.44 -5.63 18.00
C GLN A 316 0.31 -6.66 18.16
N LYS A 317 -0.94 -6.19 18.24
CA LYS A 317 -2.10 -7.09 18.31
C LYS A 317 -2.28 -7.90 17.03
N ALA A 318 -1.94 -7.34 15.87
CA ALA A 318 -1.97 -8.08 14.61
C ALA A 318 -0.95 -9.25 14.62
N LEU A 319 0.26 -9.05 15.16
CA LEU A 319 1.25 -10.11 15.33
C LEU A 319 0.76 -11.20 16.31
N GLU A 320 0.18 -10.81 17.44
CA GLU A 320 -0.39 -11.73 18.43
C GLU A 320 -1.52 -12.58 17.81
N LEU A 321 -2.38 -11.97 16.98
CA LEU A 321 -3.45 -12.67 16.27
C LEU A 321 -2.91 -13.68 15.25
N SER A 322 -1.86 -13.33 14.52
CA SER A 322 -1.20 -14.25 13.59
C SER A 322 -0.64 -15.48 14.32
N GLN A 323 -0.03 -15.29 15.50
CA GLN A 323 0.45 -16.39 16.33
C GLN A 323 -0.71 -17.22 16.93
N GLN A 324 -1.83 -16.58 17.27
CA GLN A 324 -3.02 -17.28 17.74
C GLN A 324 -3.65 -18.12 16.62
N MET A 325 -3.75 -17.59 15.40
CA MET A 325 -4.22 -18.29 14.20
C MET A 325 -3.43 -19.60 13.99
N GLN A 326 -2.09 -19.55 14.10
CA GLN A 326 -1.23 -20.74 14.01
C GLN A 326 -1.49 -21.76 15.14
N ARG A 327 -1.67 -21.28 16.39
CA ARG A 327 -1.99 -22.13 17.53
C ARG A 327 -3.36 -22.81 17.40
N GLU A 328 -4.33 -22.17 16.75
CA GLU A 328 -5.64 -22.74 16.45
C GLU A 328 -5.60 -23.69 15.21
N GLY A 329 -4.42 -23.89 14.61
CA GLY A 329 -4.23 -24.81 13.48
C GLY A 329 -4.76 -24.30 12.15
N VAL A 330 -5.00 -23.00 12.02
CA VAL A 330 -5.40 -22.38 10.75
C VAL A 330 -4.15 -22.03 9.95
N GLU A 331 -3.99 -22.60 8.77
CA GLU A 331 -2.86 -22.32 7.89
C GLU A 331 -2.87 -20.86 7.41
N GLN A 332 -1.71 -20.23 7.45
CA GLN A 332 -1.52 -18.88 6.94
C GLN A 332 -1.43 -18.89 5.42
N ASP A 333 -2.15 -18.00 4.79
CA ASP A 333 -2.15 -17.77 3.35
C ASP A 333 -1.32 -16.53 2.99
N PRO A 334 -1.08 -16.25 1.71
CA PRO A 334 -0.38 -15.05 1.27
C PRO A 334 -0.98 -13.74 1.78
N VAL A 335 -2.30 -13.68 1.95
CA VAL A 335 -2.98 -12.48 2.50
C VAL A 335 -2.63 -12.29 3.98
N THR A 336 -2.53 -13.40 4.74
CA THR A 336 -2.03 -13.38 6.11
C THR A 336 -0.61 -12.81 6.17
N PHE A 337 0.31 -13.32 5.32
CA PHE A 337 1.69 -12.84 5.29
C PHE A 337 1.78 -11.35 4.97
N VAL A 338 1.03 -10.87 3.99
CA VAL A 338 0.95 -9.43 3.69
C VAL A 338 0.50 -8.62 4.91
N GLY A 339 -0.54 -9.08 5.62
CA GLY A 339 -1.01 -8.42 6.84
C GLY A 339 0.04 -8.37 7.94
N VAL A 340 0.74 -9.48 8.17
CA VAL A 340 1.79 -9.59 9.20
C VAL A 340 3.03 -8.77 8.83
N LEU A 341 3.46 -8.78 7.57
CA LEU A 341 4.56 -7.93 7.08
C LEU A 341 4.24 -6.44 7.23
N ASN A 342 2.99 -6.03 6.95
CA ASN A 342 2.54 -4.66 7.18
C ASN A 342 2.53 -4.30 8.68
N ALA A 343 2.21 -5.26 9.57
CA ALA A 343 2.34 -5.07 11.02
C ALA A 343 3.81 -4.86 11.40
N CYS A 344 4.74 -5.69 10.92
CA CYS A 344 6.18 -5.52 11.15
C CYS A 344 6.67 -4.16 10.65
N ALA A 345 6.28 -3.75 9.43
CA ALA A 345 6.62 -2.46 8.85
C ALA A 345 6.14 -1.26 9.71
N SER A 346 4.94 -1.36 10.29
CA SER A 346 4.36 -0.31 11.14
C SER A 346 5.06 -0.18 12.50
N LEU A 347 5.55 -1.30 13.03
CA LEU A 347 6.25 -1.36 14.31
C LEU A 347 7.75 -1.15 14.18
N GLY A 348 8.31 -1.31 12.97
CA GLY A 348 9.74 -1.39 12.75
C GLY A 348 10.37 -2.69 13.27
N ALA A 349 9.56 -3.75 13.40
CA ALA A 349 9.94 -5.05 13.94
C ALA A 349 10.68 -5.87 12.86
N ILE A 350 11.98 -5.60 12.70
CA ILE A 350 12.77 -6.21 11.62
C ILE A 350 13.07 -7.68 11.89
N ASP A 351 13.30 -8.07 13.14
CA ASP A 351 13.66 -9.44 13.48
C ASP A 351 12.46 -10.37 13.31
N GLU A 352 11.27 -9.92 13.71
CA GLU A 352 10.02 -10.62 13.41
C GLU A 352 9.77 -10.66 11.89
N GLY A 353 10.02 -9.55 11.17
CA GLY A 353 9.91 -9.50 9.71
C GLY A 353 10.82 -10.52 9.01
N ARG A 354 12.05 -10.71 9.48
CA ARG A 354 12.97 -11.74 8.99
C ARG A 354 12.45 -13.15 9.25
N ARG A 355 11.94 -13.39 10.44
CA ARG A 355 11.34 -14.68 10.80
C ARG A 355 10.17 -15.03 9.89
N ILE A 356 9.30 -14.06 9.60
CA ILE A 356 8.18 -14.25 8.65
C ILE A 356 8.71 -14.48 7.22
N HIS A 357 9.75 -13.77 6.80
CA HIS A 357 10.38 -14.01 5.50
C HIS A 357 10.89 -15.45 5.39
N GLU A 358 11.58 -15.97 6.40
CA GLU A 358 12.02 -17.36 6.45
C GLU A 358 10.86 -18.36 6.39
N GLN A 359 9.73 -18.06 7.03
CA GLN A 359 8.50 -18.89 6.94
C GLN A 359 7.93 -18.89 5.52
N ILE A 360 7.91 -17.75 4.83
CA ILE A 360 7.45 -17.63 3.44
C ILE A 360 8.32 -18.50 2.52
N VAL A 361 9.65 -18.45 2.69
CA VAL A 361 10.59 -19.31 1.95
C VAL A 361 10.32 -20.79 2.19
N GLN A 362 10.18 -21.19 3.45
CA GLN A 362 9.95 -22.59 3.85
C GLN A 362 8.59 -23.13 3.37
N SER A 363 7.57 -22.28 3.28
CA SER A 363 6.25 -22.67 2.76
C SER A 363 6.20 -22.86 1.25
N GLY A 364 7.29 -22.58 0.53
CA GLY A 364 7.40 -22.74 -0.92
C GLY A 364 6.62 -21.70 -1.74
N TYR A 365 6.11 -20.65 -1.10
CA TYR A 365 5.39 -19.58 -1.80
C TYR A 365 6.32 -18.76 -2.73
N GLU A 366 7.64 -18.76 -2.50
CA GLU A 366 8.59 -18.11 -3.41
C GLU A 366 8.62 -18.73 -4.83
N SER A 367 8.18 -19.98 -4.98
CA SER A 367 8.20 -20.68 -6.27
C SER A 367 6.91 -20.54 -7.08
N ASN A 368 5.88 -19.86 -6.56
CA ASN A 368 4.58 -19.72 -7.22
C ASN A 368 4.43 -18.33 -7.87
N VAL A 369 4.61 -18.25 -9.18
CA VAL A 369 4.67 -17.00 -9.99
C VAL A 369 3.54 -15.98 -9.71
N PHE A 370 2.35 -16.41 -9.27
CA PHE A 370 1.24 -15.51 -8.97
C PHE A 370 1.28 -14.91 -7.56
N PHE A 371 1.88 -15.59 -6.60
CA PHE A 371 1.99 -15.09 -5.22
C PHE A 371 3.21 -14.22 -5.00
N ASP A 372 4.21 -14.34 -5.86
CA ASP A 372 5.51 -13.69 -5.75
C ASP A 372 5.42 -12.17 -5.70
N VAL A 373 4.55 -11.57 -6.53
CA VAL A 373 4.51 -10.11 -6.67
C VAL A 373 3.91 -9.40 -5.44
N PHE A 374 2.84 -9.95 -4.84
CA PHE A 374 2.19 -9.32 -3.68
C PHE A 374 3.01 -9.50 -2.41
N VAL A 375 3.45 -10.72 -2.13
CA VAL A 375 4.26 -11.02 -0.95
C VAL A 375 5.63 -10.38 -1.09
N GLY A 376 6.27 -10.49 -2.27
CA GLY A 376 7.56 -9.88 -2.57
C GLY A 376 7.52 -8.36 -2.41
N SER A 377 6.51 -7.68 -2.95
CA SER A 377 6.32 -6.23 -2.77
C SER A 377 6.16 -5.85 -1.29
N SER A 378 5.43 -6.68 -0.52
CA SER A 378 5.24 -6.44 0.92
C SER A 378 6.52 -6.69 1.72
N LEU A 379 7.37 -7.65 1.30
CA LEU A 379 8.70 -7.84 1.88
C LEU A 379 9.61 -6.64 1.61
N VAL A 380 9.63 -6.14 0.37
CA VAL A 380 10.40 -4.94 0.00
C VAL A 380 9.95 -3.74 0.85
N ASP A 381 8.64 -3.51 0.97
CA ASP A 381 8.06 -2.43 1.77
C ASP A 381 8.40 -2.59 3.26
N MET A 382 8.28 -3.82 3.79
CA MET A 382 8.61 -4.13 5.19
C MET A 382 10.09 -3.83 5.50
N TYR A 383 11.03 -4.35 4.69
CA TYR A 383 12.44 -4.10 4.91
C TYR A 383 12.79 -2.62 4.79
N GLY A 384 12.26 -1.93 3.77
CA GLY A 384 12.43 -0.49 3.59
C GLY A 384 11.94 0.30 4.81
N LYS A 385 10.76 0.00 5.33
CA LYS A 385 10.16 0.66 6.50
C LYS A 385 10.77 0.26 7.84
N CYS A 386 11.42 -0.90 7.93
CA CYS A 386 12.17 -1.35 9.12
C CYS A 386 13.63 -0.89 9.15
N GLY A 387 14.09 -0.11 8.17
CA GLY A 387 15.41 0.49 8.19
C GLY A 387 16.51 -0.38 7.59
N SER A 388 16.17 -1.32 6.69
CA SER A 388 17.11 -2.19 5.97
C SER A 388 16.87 -2.10 4.46
N VAL A 389 17.33 -1.01 3.85
CA VAL A 389 17.16 -0.77 2.40
C VAL A 389 17.94 -1.77 1.57
N GLU A 390 19.05 -2.29 2.09
CA GLU A 390 19.88 -3.31 1.46
C GLU A 390 19.14 -4.66 1.35
N ASP A 391 18.44 -5.08 2.42
CA ASP A 391 17.60 -6.28 2.38
C ASP A 391 16.38 -6.07 1.45
N ALA A 392 15.78 -4.88 1.47
CA ALA A 392 14.70 -4.52 0.54
C ALA A 392 15.16 -4.64 -0.92
N ARG A 393 16.35 -4.10 -1.25
CA ARG A 393 16.92 -4.18 -2.58
C ARG A 393 17.23 -5.63 -2.99
N ARG A 394 17.76 -6.44 -2.08
CA ARG A 394 18.05 -7.85 -2.35
C ARG A 394 16.78 -8.63 -2.69
N VAL A 395 15.69 -8.43 -1.92
CA VAL A 395 14.39 -9.05 -2.22
C VAL A 395 13.89 -8.58 -3.58
N PHE A 396 13.91 -7.27 -3.84
CA PHE A 396 13.45 -6.69 -5.10
C PHE A 396 14.19 -7.26 -6.31
N ASP A 397 15.53 -7.39 -6.23
CA ASP A 397 16.34 -7.92 -7.33
C ASP A 397 16.08 -9.41 -7.60
N ASN A 398 15.72 -10.17 -6.57
CA ASN A 398 15.43 -11.60 -6.68
C ASN A 398 13.97 -11.89 -7.08
N MET A 399 13.09 -10.89 -7.18
CA MET A 399 11.71 -11.09 -7.63
C MET A 399 11.69 -11.50 -9.11
N PRO A 400 11.07 -12.65 -9.46
CA PRO A 400 11.01 -13.13 -10.85
C PRO A 400 10.14 -12.25 -11.74
N THR A 401 9.12 -11.64 -11.16
CA THR A 401 8.24 -10.67 -11.84
C THR A 401 8.04 -9.45 -10.96
N ARG A 402 8.01 -8.27 -11.57
CA ARG A 402 7.80 -6.99 -10.89
C ARG A 402 6.64 -6.25 -11.52
N ASN A 403 5.80 -5.63 -10.70
CA ASN A 403 4.75 -4.73 -11.15
C ASN A 403 4.97 -3.32 -10.57
N VAL A 404 4.16 -2.35 -10.94
CA VAL A 404 4.26 -0.98 -10.44
C VAL A 404 4.32 -0.90 -8.91
N VAL A 405 3.64 -1.81 -8.18
CA VAL A 405 3.63 -1.82 -6.71
C VAL A 405 5.00 -2.20 -6.14
N SER A 406 5.68 -3.21 -6.71
CA SER A 406 7.03 -3.59 -6.27
C SER A 406 8.06 -2.49 -6.54
N TRP A 407 7.97 -1.82 -7.71
CA TRP A 407 8.80 -0.67 -8.02
C TRP A 407 8.56 0.49 -7.06
N ASN A 408 7.30 0.81 -6.79
CA ASN A 408 6.91 1.86 -5.85
C ASN A 408 7.35 1.52 -4.40
N ALA A 409 7.30 0.26 -3.98
CA ALA A 409 7.80 -0.16 -2.68
C ALA A 409 9.31 0.11 -2.54
N MET A 410 10.10 -0.19 -3.59
CA MET A 410 11.54 0.05 -3.58
C MET A 410 11.88 1.55 -3.68
N LEU A 411 11.16 2.32 -4.54
CA LEU A 411 11.27 3.78 -4.61
C LEU A 411 10.95 4.43 -3.24
N GLY A 412 9.89 3.96 -2.58
CA GLY A 412 9.52 4.40 -1.24
C GLY A 412 10.60 4.10 -0.21
N GLY A 413 11.22 2.93 -0.30
CA GLY A 413 12.39 2.56 0.50
C GLY A 413 13.52 3.58 0.33
N TYR A 414 13.96 3.84 -0.89
CA TYR A 414 15.02 4.82 -1.16
C TYR A 414 14.63 6.23 -0.73
N SER A 415 13.41 6.67 -0.98
CA SER A 415 12.91 7.97 -0.55
C SER A 415 12.98 8.14 0.96
N LEU A 416 12.48 7.17 1.72
CA LEU A 416 12.50 7.20 3.20
C LEU A 416 13.92 7.25 3.77
N HIS A 417 14.89 6.61 3.11
CA HIS A 417 16.29 6.59 3.53
C HIS A 417 17.11 7.80 3.03
N GLY A 418 16.49 8.69 2.23
CA GLY A 418 17.16 9.86 1.63
C GLY A 418 18.16 9.50 0.53
N HIS A 419 18.02 8.32 -0.06
CA HIS A 419 18.83 7.84 -1.17
C HIS A 419 18.30 8.35 -2.51
N GLY A 420 18.25 9.70 -2.68
CA GLY A 420 17.61 10.32 -3.85
C GLY A 420 18.23 9.89 -5.18
N LYS A 421 19.58 9.78 -5.27
CA LYS A 421 20.23 9.36 -6.51
C LYS A 421 19.84 7.94 -6.91
N GLN A 422 19.83 7.00 -5.95
CA GLN A 422 19.39 5.62 -6.21
C GLN A 422 17.90 5.54 -6.56
N ALA A 423 17.06 6.44 -6.02
CA ALA A 423 15.67 6.53 -6.42
C ALA A 423 15.52 6.99 -7.88
N LEU A 424 16.34 7.97 -8.33
CA LEU A 424 16.35 8.41 -9.72
C LEU A 424 16.84 7.29 -10.66
N GLU A 425 17.94 6.61 -10.32
CA GLU A 425 18.46 5.47 -11.08
C GLU A 425 17.42 4.34 -11.19
N LEU A 426 16.71 4.05 -10.10
CA LEU A 426 15.64 3.06 -10.09
C LEU A 426 14.45 3.47 -10.96
N PHE A 427 14.10 4.75 -10.96
CA PHE A 427 13.05 5.28 -11.84
C PHE A 427 13.45 5.17 -13.33
N GLU A 428 14.71 5.47 -13.66
CA GLU A 428 15.22 5.28 -15.01
C GLU A 428 15.18 3.79 -15.44
N GLN A 429 15.54 2.88 -14.53
CA GLN A 429 15.43 1.45 -14.78
C GLN A 429 13.96 1.04 -15.02
N MET A 430 13.00 1.56 -14.22
CA MET A 430 11.57 1.32 -14.40
C MET A 430 11.07 1.78 -15.80
N CYS A 431 11.58 2.93 -16.29
CA CYS A 431 11.31 3.41 -17.64
C CYS A 431 11.85 2.46 -18.71
N GLN A 432 13.10 1.98 -18.54
CA GLN A 432 13.75 1.05 -19.48
C GLN A 432 13.03 -0.31 -19.56
N GLU A 433 12.50 -0.79 -18.45
CA GLU A 433 11.72 -2.03 -18.40
C GLU A 433 10.26 -1.85 -18.94
N GLY A 434 9.87 -0.63 -19.35
CA GLY A 434 8.56 -0.34 -19.94
C GLY A 434 7.39 -0.47 -18.97
N VAL A 435 7.64 -0.31 -17.66
CA VAL A 435 6.58 -0.37 -16.64
C VAL A 435 5.79 0.94 -16.65
N GLU A 436 4.47 0.85 -16.76
CA GLU A 436 3.60 2.03 -16.68
C GLU A 436 3.64 2.63 -15.26
N MET A 437 4.03 3.91 -15.19
CA MET A 437 4.08 4.66 -13.93
C MET A 437 2.68 5.09 -13.54
N ASP A 438 2.47 5.19 -12.23
CA ASP A 438 1.24 5.71 -11.65
C ASP A 438 1.49 7.02 -10.87
N ARG A 439 0.42 7.58 -10.30
CA ARG A 439 0.50 8.78 -9.45
C ARG A 439 1.43 8.57 -8.25
N ILE A 440 1.43 7.37 -7.66
CA ILE A 440 2.24 7.05 -6.48
C ILE A 440 3.72 7.07 -6.82
N THR A 441 4.10 6.57 -8.01
CA THR A 441 5.48 6.62 -8.51
C THR A 441 6.04 8.03 -8.44
N PHE A 442 5.30 9.04 -8.94
CA PHE A 442 5.76 10.44 -8.94
C PHE A 442 5.75 11.06 -7.54
N VAL A 443 4.78 10.75 -6.68
CA VAL A 443 4.81 11.21 -5.27
C VAL A 443 6.10 10.72 -4.59
N LEU A 444 6.46 9.46 -4.78
CA LEU A 444 7.67 8.87 -4.17
C LEU A 444 8.95 9.45 -4.76
N LEU A 445 8.99 9.67 -6.08
CA LEU A 445 10.12 10.27 -6.77
C LEU A 445 10.36 11.72 -6.31
N LEU A 446 9.31 12.54 -6.27
CA LEU A 446 9.39 13.93 -5.78
C LEU A 446 9.74 14.00 -4.30
N SER A 447 9.23 13.06 -3.48
CA SER A 447 9.63 12.94 -2.08
C SER A 447 11.11 12.56 -1.93
N ALA A 448 11.64 11.69 -2.81
CA ALA A 448 13.06 11.36 -2.82
C ALA A 448 13.92 12.57 -3.20
N CYS A 449 13.48 13.37 -4.18
CA CYS A 449 14.12 14.63 -4.52
C CYS A 449 14.10 15.62 -3.34
N SER A 450 12.95 15.73 -2.63
CA SER A 450 12.82 16.59 -1.45
C SER A 450 13.78 16.17 -0.34
N HIS A 451 13.90 14.88 -0.06
CA HIS A 451 14.77 14.39 1.00
C HIS A 451 16.28 14.49 0.67
N ALA A 452 16.61 14.57 -0.61
CA ALA A 452 18.01 14.68 -1.09
C ALA A 452 18.41 16.09 -1.54
N GLY A 453 17.48 17.07 -1.54
CA GLY A 453 17.75 18.43 -2.00
C GLY A 453 17.94 18.56 -3.51
N LEU A 454 17.37 17.65 -4.30
CA LEU A 454 17.49 17.58 -5.76
C LEU A 454 16.41 18.47 -6.41
N VAL A 455 16.56 19.80 -6.30
CA VAL A 455 15.54 20.79 -6.72
C VAL A 455 15.33 20.74 -8.23
N ASN A 456 16.40 20.76 -9.02
CA ASN A 456 16.30 20.80 -10.48
C ASN A 456 15.65 19.55 -11.05
N GLU A 457 16.05 18.39 -10.53
CA GLU A 457 15.49 17.09 -10.91
C GLU A 457 14.01 17.01 -10.52
N GLY A 458 13.66 17.44 -9.31
CA GLY A 458 12.27 17.49 -8.84
C GLY A 458 11.38 18.36 -9.72
N LEU A 459 11.81 19.56 -10.09
CA LEU A 459 11.09 20.43 -11.01
C LEU A 459 10.94 19.78 -12.40
N CYS A 460 12.01 19.19 -12.93
CA CYS A 460 11.99 18.54 -14.23
C CYS A 460 10.96 17.39 -14.27
N TYR A 461 10.97 16.52 -13.24
CA TYR A 461 10.01 15.41 -13.16
C TYR A 461 8.57 15.87 -12.94
N PHE A 462 8.37 16.87 -12.09
CA PHE A 462 7.04 17.43 -11.85
C PHE A 462 6.41 17.98 -13.14
N GLU A 463 7.19 18.72 -13.94
CA GLU A 463 6.72 19.26 -15.21
C GLU A 463 6.51 18.20 -16.29
N SER A 464 7.28 17.11 -16.25
CA SER A 464 7.14 16.03 -17.21
C SER A 464 5.91 15.14 -16.99
N MET A 465 5.29 15.18 -15.81
CA MET A 465 4.16 14.32 -15.44
C MET A 465 3.01 14.35 -16.45
N GLY A 466 2.53 15.56 -16.79
CA GLY A 466 1.43 15.75 -17.73
C GLY A 466 1.83 15.44 -19.19
N PRO A 467 2.79 16.18 -19.76
CA PRO A 467 3.10 16.10 -21.18
C PRO A 467 3.80 14.82 -21.63
N VAL A 468 4.57 14.17 -20.74
CA VAL A 468 5.34 12.96 -21.08
C VAL A 468 4.63 11.69 -20.64
N TYR A 469 4.12 11.68 -19.40
CA TYR A 469 3.57 10.49 -18.77
C TYR A 469 2.04 10.48 -18.71
N SER A 470 1.36 11.54 -19.15
CA SER A 470 -0.10 11.68 -19.10
C SER A 470 -0.70 11.55 -17.69
N ILE A 471 0.07 11.87 -16.66
CA ILE A 471 -0.33 11.82 -15.25
C ILE A 471 -0.63 13.24 -14.78
N PRO A 472 -1.88 13.59 -14.46
CA PRO A 472 -2.21 14.90 -13.91
C PRO A 472 -1.64 15.07 -12.49
N ALA A 473 -1.07 16.23 -12.21
CA ALA A 473 -0.57 16.55 -10.88
C ALA A 473 -1.73 16.62 -9.88
N THR A 474 -1.54 16.05 -8.70
CA THR A 474 -2.51 16.05 -7.58
C THR A 474 -1.97 16.83 -6.39
N LEU A 475 -2.78 17.02 -5.34
CA LEU A 475 -2.38 17.71 -4.12
C LEU A 475 -1.11 17.12 -3.48
N GLU A 476 -0.96 15.80 -3.52
CA GLU A 476 0.21 15.11 -2.96
C GLU A 476 1.51 15.44 -3.73
N HIS A 477 1.42 15.61 -5.05
CA HIS A 477 2.57 16.04 -5.86
C HIS A 477 2.96 17.47 -5.53
N TYR A 478 1.98 18.39 -5.43
CA TYR A 478 2.23 19.77 -5.01
C TYR A 478 2.81 19.84 -3.59
N ALA A 479 2.28 19.04 -2.64
CA ALA A 479 2.83 18.98 -1.29
C ALA A 479 4.29 18.54 -1.26
N SER A 480 4.67 17.57 -2.11
CA SER A 480 6.06 17.10 -2.24
C SER A 480 6.97 18.18 -2.83
N MET A 481 6.48 18.94 -3.82
CA MET A 481 7.23 20.05 -4.41
C MET A 481 7.38 21.23 -3.45
N VAL A 482 6.33 21.57 -2.69
CA VAL A 482 6.38 22.61 -1.65
C VAL A 482 7.36 22.21 -0.53
N ASP A 483 7.40 20.94 -0.12
CA ASP A 483 8.39 20.41 0.85
C ASP A 483 9.81 20.51 0.27
N LEU A 484 10.02 20.19 -1.02
CA LEU A 484 11.32 20.31 -1.69
C LEU A 484 11.82 21.75 -1.73
N LEU A 485 11.01 22.69 -2.24
CA LEU A 485 11.36 24.09 -2.34
C LEU A 485 11.56 24.71 -0.94
N GLY A 486 10.68 24.38 -0.01
CA GLY A 486 10.75 24.85 1.37
C GLY A 486 12.01 24.43 2.10
N ARG A 487 12.48 23.18 1.93
CA ARG A 487 13.75 22.72 2.50
C ARG A 487 14.97 23.38 1.87
N SER A 488 14.86 23.79 0.63
CA SER A 488 15.94 24.39 -0.16
C SER A 488 16.01 25.92 -0.05
N ASP A 489 15.33 26.52 0.96
CA ASP A 489 15.25 27.95 1.23
C ASP A 489 14.56 28.76 0.11
N CYS A 490 13.77 28.11 -0.73
CA CYS A 490 13.01 28.74 -1.83
C CYS A 490 11.55 28.97 -1.38
N LEU A 491 11.37 29.74 -0.28
CA LEU A 491 10.04 29.93 0.35
C LEU A 491 9.06 30.68 -0.54
N HIS A 492 9.53 31.69 -1.28
CA HIS A 492 8.68 32.49 -2.16
C HIS A 492 8.21 31.70 -3.37
N GLU A 493 9.10 30.88 -3.94
CA GLU A 493 8.78 29.97 -5.05
C GLU A 493 7.80 28.90 -4.60
N ALA A 494 7.94 28.40 -3.36
CA ALA A 494 7.00 27.45 -2.77
C ALA A 494 5.60 28.08 -2.57
N GLU A 495 5.54 29.34 -2.11
CA GLU A 495 4.29 30.10 -1.97
C GLU A 495 3.65 30.37 -3.34
N ASP A 496 4.44 30.78 -4.34
CA ASP A 496 3.94 31.02 -5.69
C ASP A 496 3.43 29.73 -6.34
N LEU A 497 4.09 28.59 -6.10
CA LEU A 497 3.60 27.29 -6.55
C LEU A 497 2.22 26.97 -5.94
N VAL A 498 2.01 27.25 -4.65
CA VAL A 498 0.71 27.08 -3.99
C VAL A 498 -0.36 27.98 -4.60
N LYS A 499 -0.05 29.24 -4.90
CA LYS A 499 -0.98 30.19 -5.54
C LYS A 499 -1.35 29.80 -6.98
N MET A 500 -0.49 29.06 -7.68
CA MET A 500 -0.74 28.59 -9.05
C MET A 500 -1.53 27.29 -9.14
N MET A 501 -1.85 26.65 -8.02
CA MET A 501 -2.65 25.43 -8.01
C MET A 501 -4.04 25.67 -8.58
N SER A 502 -4.56 24.68 -9.32
CA SER A 502 -5.92 24.72 -9.87
C SER A 502 -7.00 24.35 -8.84
N TRP A 503 -6.60 23.90 -7.68
CA TRP A 503 -7.47 23.49 -6.56
C TRP A 503 -7.08 24.23 -5.30
N ASP A 504 -8.00 24.33 -4.35
CA ASP A 504 -7.71 24.88 -3.04
C ASP A 504 -6.68 23.97 -2.32
N PRO A 505 -5.60 24.53 -1.76
CA PRO A 505 -4.59 23.79 -1.03
C PRO A 505 -5.18 23.09 0.19
N ASP A 506 -4.84 21.84 0.41
CA ASP A 506 -5.24 21.11 1.59
C ASP A 506 -4.32 21.38 2.80
N ALA A 507 -4.66 20.78 3.95
CA ALA A 507 -3.86 20.90 5.16
C ALA A 507 -2.42 20.38 5.00
N ALA A 508 -2.17 19.41 4.11
CA ALA A 508 -0.84 18.83 3.91
C ALA A 508 0.09 19.82 3.20
N VAL A 509 -0.40 20.51 2.17
CA VAL A 509 0.34 21.58 1.44
C VAL A 509 0.69 22.71 2.38
N TRP A 510 -0.30 23.23 3.14
CA TRP A 510 -0.07 24.32 4.09
C TRP A 510 0.88 23.90 5.22
N MET A 511 0.80 22.66 5.71
CA MET A 511 1.73 22.15 6.73
C MET A 511 3.16 21.99 6.22
N ALA A 512 3.35 21.64 4.94
CA ALA A 512 4.68 21.58 4.34
C ALA A 512 5.33 22.96 4.33
N LEU A 513 4.60 23.98 3.85
CA LEU A 513 5.07 25.38 3.79
C LEU A 513 5.27 25.98 5.19
N LEU A 514 4.37 25.72 6.14
CA LEU A 514 4.52 26.16 7.54
C LEU A 514 5.76 25.53 8.21
N GLY A 515 6.03 24.27 7.90
CA GLY A 515 7.23 23.57 8.34
C GLY A 515 8.52 24.22 7.82
N ALA A 516 8.51 24.66 6.57
CA ALA A 516 9.62 25.40 5.95
C ALA A 516 9.81 26.76 6.61
N CYS A 517 8.75 27.52 6.85
CA CYS A 517 8.82 28.80 7.60
C CYS A 517 9.46 28.62 8.98
N ARG A 518 9.20 27.52 9.67
CA ARG A 518 9.86 27.22 10.95
C ARG A 518 11.35 26.99 10.79
N VAL A 519 11.77 26.24 9.77
CA VAL A 519 13.21 25.95 9.52
C VAL A 519 13.98 27.23 9.21
N HIS A 520 13.40 28.09 8.37
CA HIS A 520 14.04 29.34 7.91
C HIS A 520 13.67 30.57 8.77
N SER A 521 13.02 30.35 9.93
CA SER A 521 12.65 31.42 10.88
C SER A 521 11.82 32.57 10.26
N ASN A 522 11.02 32.27 9.21
CA ASN A 522 10.17 33.27 8.57
C ASN A 522 8.85 33.42 9.33
N VAL A 523 8.80 34.39 10.25
CA VAL A 523 7.65 34.60 11.15
C VAL A 523 6.44 35.13 10.37
N GLU A 524 6.63 36.10 9.49
CA GLU A 524 5.56 36.79 8.78
C GLU A 524 4.77 35.81 7.88
N MET A 525 5.47 35.07 7.04
CA MET A 525 4.85 34.05 6.21
C MET A 525 4.23 32.93 7.07
N GLY A 526 4.89 32.52 8.17
CA GLY A 526 4.39 31.54 9.10
C GLY A 526 3.05 31.92 9.74
N GLU A 527 2.88 33.19 10.13
CA GLU A 527 1.62 33.73 10.65
C GLU A 527 0.49 33.65 9.61
N TYR A 528 0.78 34.07 8.38
CA TYR A 528 -0.19 34.02 7.27
C TYR A 528 -0.65 32.58 7.01
N ILE A 529 0.30 31.65 6.85
CA ILE A 529 0.00 30.25 6.53
C ILE A 529 -0.74 29.55 7.67
N ALA A 530 -0.33 29.79 8.92
CA ALA A 530 -1.01 29.20 10.06
C ALA A 530 -2.47 29.65 10.19
N LYS A 531 -2.76 30.90 9.81
CA LYS A 531 -4.13 31.42 9.77
C LYS A 531 -4.97 30.65 8.74
N GLN A 532 -4.45 30.45 7.51
CA GLN A 532 -5.12 29.66 6.48
C GLN A 532 -5.38 28.20 6.95
N LEU A 533 -4.38 27.59 7.59
CA LEU A 533 -4.48 26.22 8.09
C LEU A 533 -5.53 26.07 9.21
N VAL A 534 -5.60 27.05 10.13
CA VAL A 534 -6.57 27.05 11.25
C VAL A 534 -7.99 27.32 10.76
N GLU A 535 -8.16 28.08 9.68
CA GLU A 535 -9.46 28.28 9.03
C GLU A 535 -9.93 27.01 8.30
N LEU A 536 -9.01 26.33 7.63
CA LEU A 536 -9.28 25.09 6.87
C LEU A 536 -9.52 23.89 7.78
N ASP A 537 -8.66 23.68 8.78
CA ASP A 537 -8.73 22.56 9.73
C ASP A 537 -8.50 23.04 11.17
N PRO A 538 -9.58 23.53 11.83
CA PRO A 538 -9.50 24.00 13.23
C PRO A 538 -9.05 22.95 14.25
N GLY A 539 -9.16 21.64 13.90
CA GLY A 539 -8.74 20.52 14.71
C GLY A 539 -7.25 20.15 14.58
N ASN A 540 -6.52 20.79 13.69
CA ASN A 540 -5.12 20.47 13.39
C ASN A 540 -4.16 20.96 14.51
N ALA A 541 -3.91 20.10 15.48
CA ALA A 541 -3.01 20.42 16.59
C ALA A 541 -1.59 20.79 16.13
N ALA A 542 -1.10 20.24 15.02
CA ALA A 542 0.24 20.51 14.52
C ALA A 542 0.41 21.96 14.07
N GLY A 543 -0.60 22.54 13.40
CA GLY A 543 -0.59 23.94 12.97
C GLY A 543 -0.35 24.91 14.13
N TYR A 544 -1.12 24.74 15.21
CA TYR A 544 -0.95 25.57 16.42
C TYR A 544 0.45 25.39 17.07
N VAL A 545 0.92 24.15 17.15
CA VAL A 545 2.23 23.87 17.76
C VAL A 545 3.37 24.44 16.92
N VAL A 546 3.31 24.31 15.59
CA VAL A 546 4.38 24.85 14.71
C VAL A 546 4.38 26.36 14.75
N LEU A 547 3.22 27.04 14.73
CA LEU A 547 3.14 28.50 14.88
C LEU A 547 3.67 28.98 16.25
N SER A 548 3.26 28.32 17.34
CA SER A 548 3.78 28.61 18.66
C SER A 548 5.32 28.47 18.70
N ASN A 549 5.87 27.45 18.04
CA ASN A 549 7.30 27.24 17.95
C ASN A 549 8.01 28.34 17.12
N ILE A 550 7.39 28.83 16.04
CA ILE A 550 7.91 29.95 15.26
C ILE A 550 7.99 31.21 16.12
N TYR A 551 6.95 31.52 16.90
CA TYR A 551 6.95 32.66 17.80
C TYR A 551 7.99 32.53 18.92
N ALA A 552 8.07 31.35 19.55
CA ALA A 552 9.04 31.09 20.62
C ALA A 552 10.49 31.24 20.11
N ALA A 553 10.79 30.71 18.91
CA ALA A 553 12.10 30.87 18.28
C ALA A 553 12.45 32.33 17.96
N ALA A 554 11.43 33.16 17.70
CA ALA A 554 11.58 34.61 17.48
C ALA A 554 11.57 35.42 18.80
N GLY A 555 11.54 34.78 19.98
CA GLY A 555 11.46 35.46 21.29
C GLY A 555 10.10 36.09 21.59
N LYS A 556 9.07 35.82 20.79
CA LYS A 556 7.71 36.37 20.93
C LYS A 556 6.85 35.48 21.88
N TRP A 557 7.25 35.39 23.15
CA TRP A 557 6.67 34.46 24.13
C TRP A 557 5.18 34.66 24.38
N ASP A 558 4.70 35.92 24.46
CA ASP A 558 3.28 36.24 24.67
C ASP A 558 2.41 35.70 23.51
N GLN A 559 2.88 35.82 22.27
CA GLN A 559 2.18 35.33 21.09
C GLN A 559 2.20 33.80 21.04
N SER A 560 3.30 33.20 21.42
CA SER A 560 3.42 31.73 21.56
C SER A 560 2.41 31.21 22.59
N ALA A 561 2.32 31.82 23.76
CA ALA A 561 1.36 31.48 24.80
C ALA A 561 -0.10 31.66 24.35
N ALA A 562 -0.41 32.76 23.65
CA ALA A 562 -1.75 33.03 23.12
C ALA A 562 -2.21 31.97 22.12
N VAL A 563 -1.33 31.49 21.24
CA VAL A 563 -1.63 30.40 20.28
C VAL A 563 -1.88 29.09 20.99
N LEU A 564 -1.12 28.75 22.03
CA LEU A 564 -1.32 27.53 22.83
C LEU A 564 -2.63 27.62 23.63
N GLN A 565 -2.99 28.81 24.16
CA GLN A 565 -4.26 29.02 24.83
C GLN A 565 -5.42 28.85 23.85
N LEU A 566 -5.35 29.44 22.66
CA LEU A 566 -6.37 29.26 21.61
C LEU A 566 -6.58 27.78 21.26
N LYS A 567 -5.49 26.99 21.19
CA LYS A 567 -5.57 25.53 20.97
C LYS A 567 -6.33 24.84 22.09
N LEU A 568 -6.09 25.22 23.36
CA LEU A 568 -6.77 24.68 24.54
C LEU A 568 -8.26 25.03 24.55
N ASP A 569 -8.58 26.31 24.28
CA ASP A 569 -9.96 26.82 24.23
C ASP A 569 -10.80 26.09 23.15
N ARG A 570 -10.17 25.65 22.08
CA ARG A 570 -10.79 24.83 21.04
C ARG A 570 -10.82 23.33 21.34
N GLY A 571 -10.32 22.90 22.50
CA GLY A 571 -10.29 21.49 22.90
C GLY A 571 -9.35 20.61 22.05
N VAL A 572 -8.42 21.19 21.29
CA VAL A 572 -7.52 20.47 20.40
C VAL A 572 -6.38 19.82 21.19
N LYS A 573 -6.35 18.48 21.20
CA LYS A 573 -5.34 17.70 21.92
C LYS A 573 -4.07 17.53 21.08
N LYS A 574 -2.91 17.82 21.67
CA LYS A 574 -1.59 17.54 21.08
C LYS A 574 -1.33 16.03 21.10
N GLN A 575 -0.85 15.48 19.99
CA GLN A 575 -0.35 14.11 19.97
C GLN A 575 0.94 14.03 20.80
N ALA A 576 1.00 13.08 21.75
CA ALA A 576 2.20 12.85 22.54
C ALA A 576 3.36 12.34 21.68
N ALA A 577 4.57 12.85 21.92
CA ALA A 577 5.78 12.31 21.34
C ALA A 577 6.04 10.91 21.90
N ARG A 578 6.21 9.94 21.02
CA ARG A 578 6.49 8.54 21.37
C ARG A 578 7.67 8.06 20.55
N THR A 579 8.57 7.37 21.23
CA THR A 579 9.71 6.71 20.62
C THR A 579 9.67 5.23 21.01
N TRP A 580 10.03 4.34 20.11
CA TRP A 580 10.09 2.91 20.40
C TRP A 580 11.30 2.24 19.75
N ILE A 581 11.72 1.16 20.33
CA ILE A 581 12.83 0.31 19.89
C ILE A 581 12.45 -1.15 20.10
N GLU A 582 12.80 -2.01 19.16
CA GLU A 582 12.69 -3.46 19.29
C GLU A 582 13.97 -4.02 19.94
N VAL A 583 13.82 -4.75 21.03
CA VAL A 583 14.91 -5.50 21.69
C VAL A 583 14.38 -6.87 22.08
N ASN A 584 15.05 -7.93 21.69
CA ASN A 584 14.67 -9.33 21.94
C ASN A 584 13.23 -9.67 21.52
N ASN A 585 12.83 -9.24 20.32
CA ASN A 585 11.47 -9.39 19.76
C ASN A 585 10.37 -8.73 20.61
N GLN A 586 10.71 -7.75 21.45
CA GLN A 586 9.77 -6.95 22.20
C GLN A 586 9.91 -5.48 21.86
N VAL A 587 8.80 -4.82 21.63
CA VAL A 587 8.76 -3.38 21.34
C VAL A 587 8.63 -2.60 22.64
N HIS A 588 9.69 -1.91 23.02
CA HIS A 588 9.75 -1.00 24.15
C HIS A 588 9.41 0.41 23.72
N ARG A 589 8.53 1.08 24.47
CA ARG A 589 8.02 2.43 24.14
C ARG A 589 8.45 3.41 25.21
N PHE A 590 8.82 4.61 24.77
CA PHE A 590 9.24 5.72 25.63
C PHE A 590 8.46 6.98 25.28
N VAL A 591 8.08 7.72 26.30
CA VAL A 591 7.54 9.07 26.21
C VAL A 591 8.52 10.06 26.83
N VAL A 592 8.32 11.36 26.64
CA VAL A 592 9.12 12.37 27.35
C VAL A 592 8.82 12.25 28.85
N ASP A 593 9.85 12.29 29.66
CA ASP A 593 9.77 12.14 31.13
C ASP A 593 9.09 10.83 31.57
N ASP A 594 9.31 9.74 30.81
CA ASP A 594 8.80 8.41 31.12
C ASP A 594 9.18 7.99 32.55
N GLN A 595 8.22 7.45 33.30
CA GLN A 595 8.43 6.95 34.66
C GLN A 595 8.01 5.49 34.85
N GLU A 596 7.55 4.85 33.81
CA GLU A 596 6.93 3.51 33.86
C GLU A 596 7.90 2.38 33.51
N HIS A 597 8.97 2.67 32.76
CA HIS A 597 9.85 1.61 32.24
C HIS A 597 10.67 0.97 33.37
N PRO A 598 10.71 -0.39 33.47
CA PRO A 598 11.37 -1.09 34.62
C PRO A 598 12.86 -0.77 34.80
N GLN A 599 13.60 -0.49 33.73
CA GLN A 599 15.04 -0.22 33.73
C GLN A 599 15.36 1.27 33.64
N LEU A 600 14.46 2.14 34.08
CA LEU A 600 14.64 3.59 33.93
C LEU A 600 15.87 4.11 34.70
N ALA A 601 16.17 3.55 35.84
CA ALA A 601 17.35 3.94 36.67
C ALA A 601 18.68 3.66 35.93
N GLU A 602 18.78 2.48 35.30
CA GLU A 602 19.95 2.10 34.49
C GLU A 602 20.07 2.96 33.22
N ILE A 603 18.92 3.25 32.58
CA ILE A 603 18.88 4.13 31.39
C ILE A 603 19.40 5.53 31.77
N HIS A 604 18.91 6.11 32.84
CA HIS A 604 19.35 7.43 33.28
C HIS A 604 20.84 7.45 33.71
N ALA A 605 21.32 6.38 34.34
CA ALA A 605 22.73 6.25 34.68
C ALA A 605 23.62 6.24 33.41
N GLU A 606 23.21 5.49 32.37
CA GLU A 606 23.92 5.44 31.08
C GLU A 606 23.86 6.79 30.37
N LEU A 607 22.69 7.43 30.32
CA LEU A 607 22.57 8.75 29.69
C LEU A 607 23.40 9.82 30.41
N LYS A 608 23.50 9.77 31.72
CA LYS A 608 24.36 10.67 32.50
C LYS A 608 25.84 10.44 32.16
N ARG A 609 26.28 9.17 32.08
CA ARG A 609 27.65 8.81 31.68
C ARG A 609 27.95 9.33 30.25
N LEU A 610 27.02 9.10 29.31
CA LEU A 610 27.17 9.57 27.92
C LEU A 610 27.20 11.10 27.84
N SER A 611 26.34 11.80 28.59
CA SER A 611 26.31 13.26 28.62
C SER A 611 27.65 13.85 29.05
N GLN A 612 28.28 13.29 30.10
CA GLN A 612 29.61 13.71 30.53
C GLN A 612 30.66 13.50 29.42
N GLN A 613 30.69 12.32 28.81
CA GLN A 613 31.65 12.02 27.74
C GLN A 613 31.40 12.86 26.47
N MET A 614 30.13 13.14 26.13
CA MET A 614 29.81 14.03 25.01
C MET A 614 30.30 15.45 25.25
N ASN A 615 30.13 15.98 26.47
CA ASN A 615 30.61 17.31 26.84
C ASN A 615 32.13 17.39 26.73
N ASP A 616 32.87 16.34 27.16
CA ASP A 616 34.33 16.26 27.07
C ASP A 616 34.87 16.34 25.61
N ILE A 617 34.04 15.91 24.64
CA ILE A 617 34.38 15.97 23.21
C ILE A 617 33.69 17.11 22.46
N GLY A 618 33.10 18.08 23.20
CA GLY A 618 32.61 19.35 22.66
C GLY A 618 31.13 19.39 22.31
N TYR A 619 30.31 18.44 22.76
CA TYR A 619 28.84 18.58 22.67
C TYR A 619 28.33 19.63 23.65
N VAL A 620 27.51 20.52 23.13
CA VAL A 620 26.76 21.50 23.93
C VAL A 620 25.27 21.34 23.64
N PRO A 621 24.44 21.08 24.66
CA PRO A 621 22.99 20.99 24.45
C PRO A 621 22.42 22.28 23.83
N ASP A 622 21.64 22.15 22.74
CA ASP A 622 21.02 23.31 22.10
C ASP A 622 19.62 23.56 22.69
N THR A 623 19.59 24.45 23.71
CA THR A 623 18.40 24.80 24.47
C THR A 623 17.31 25.51 23.64
N LYS A 624 17.61 25.98 22.41
CA LYS A 624 16.61 26.50 21.46
C LYS A 624 15.50 25.52 21.12
N PHE A 625 15.74 24.21 21.31
CA PHE A 625 14.73 23.17 21.08
C PHE A 625 13.83 22.90 22.28
N VAL A 626 14.08 23.52 23.44
CA VAL A 626 13.15 23.57 24.57
C VAL A 626 12.39 24.88 24.51
N LEU A 627 11.18 24.80 23.95
CA LEU A 627 10.32 25.96 23.67
C LEU A 627 9.42 26.26 24.89
N HIS A 628 10.01 26.25 26.08
CA HIS A 628 9.40 26.67 27.34
C HIS A 628 10.21 27.81 27.91
N ASP A 629 9.52 28.78 28.53
CA ASP A 629 10.13 29.91 29.23
C ASP A 629 10.51 29.49 30.65
N ILE A 630 11.64 28.79 30.74
CA ILE A 630 12.23 28.25 31.96
C ILE A 630 13.74 28.52 32.00
N GLU A 631 14.38 28.37 33.13
CA GLU A 631 15.82 28.56 33.31
C GLU A 631 16.65 27.61 32.42
N GLU A 632 17.82 28.08 31.98
CA GLU A 632 18.69 27.33 31.05
C GLU A 632 19.11 25.96 31.59
N GLU A 633 19.37 25.85 32.90
CA GLU A 633 19.72 24.57 33.54
C GLU A 633 18.57 23.56 33.47
N GLU A 634 17.33 24.03 33.66
CA GLU A 634 16.14 23.23 33.55
C GLU A 634 15.87 22.80 32.09
N LYS A 635 16.14 23.67 31.10
CA LYS A 635 16.08 23.33 29.70
C LYS A 635 17.04 22.18 29.35
N VAL A 636 18.27 22.24 29.86
CA VAL A 636 19.27 21.17 29.62
C VAL A 636 18.79 19.85 30.24
N LEU A 637 18.17 19.87 31.40
CA LEU A 637 17.63 18.68 32.05
C LEU A 637 16.49 18.07 31.20
N HIS A 638 15.57 18.88 30.69
CA HIS A 638 14.49 18.41 29.77
C HIS A 638 15.05 17.78 28.49
N LEU A 639 16.10 18.35 27.91
CA LEU A 639 16.76 17.75 26.72
C LEU A 639 17.34 16.37 27.01
N CYS A 640 17.84 16.12 28.23
CA CYS A 640 18.37 14.82 28.61
C CYS A 640 17.32 13.71 28.66
N HIS A 641 16.05 14.07 28.90
CA HIS A 641 14.94 13.13 29.07
C HIS A 641 14.02 13.02 27.83
N HIS A 642 14.47 13.49 26.66
CA HIS A 642 13.76 13.25 25.42
C HIS A 642 13.63 11.76 25.14
N SER A 643 12.46 11.33 24.67
CA SER A 643 12.13 9.93 24.43
C SER A 643 13.13 9.20 23.52
N GLU A 644 13.76 9.92 22.56
CA GLU A 644 14.81 9.36 21.70
C GLU A 644 16.07 8.98 22.50
N LYS A 645 16.52 9.85 23.41
CA LYS A 645 17.68 9.59 24.25
C LYS A 645 17.42 8.41 25.20
N LEU A 646 16.20 8.34 25.78
CA LEU A 646 15.78 7.19 26.60
C LEU A 646 15.83 5.89 25.80
N ALA A 647 15.30 5.87 24.57
CA ALA A 647 15.34 4.69 23.70
C ALA A 647 16.76 4.29 23.31
N ILE A 648 17.65 5.28 23.04
CA ILE A 648 19.07 5.04 22.76
C ILE A 648 19.75 4.42 24.00
N GLY A 649 19.56 5.05 25.17
CA GLY A 649 20.13 4.56 26.44
C GLY A 649 19.72 3.12 26.71
N PHE A 650 18.42 2.81 26.58
CA PHE A 650 17.91 1.46 26.73
C PHE A 650 18.54 0.49 25.73
N GLY A 651 18.60 0.86 24.45
CA GLY A 651 19.22 0.03 23.41
C GLY A 651 20.69 -0.28 23.71
N LEU A 652 21.44 0.70 24.25
CA LEU A 652 22.85 0.53 24.59
C LEU A 652 23.08 -0.46 25.74
N ILE A 653 22.25 -0.42 26.80
CA ILE A 653 22.36 -1.31 27.96
C ILE A 653 21.77 -2.71 27.72
N SER A 654 20.83 -2.85 26.77
CA SER A 654 20.04 -4.07 26.61
C SER A 654 20.47 -4.92 25.39
N THR A 655 21.42 -4.45 24.58
CA THR A 655 21.87 -5.16 23.40
C THR A 655 23.41 -5.27 23.35
N PRO A 656 23.98 -6.35 22.78
CA PRO A 656 25.42 -6.54 22.70
C PRO A 656 26.15 -5.35 22.01
N PRO A 657 27.39 -5.05 22.40
CA PRO A 657 28.20 -4.05 21.72
C PRO A 657 28.32 -4.34 20.20
N GLY A 658 28.28 -3.29 19.39
CA GLY A 658 28.35 -3.42 17.92
C GLY A 658 27.01 -3.69 17.22
N THR A 659 25.97 -4.13 17.93
CA THR A 659 24.62 -4.30 17.33
C THR A 659 24.05 -2.95 16.92
N PRO A 660 23.61 -2.74 15.65
CA PRO A 660 22.96 -1.50 15.25
C PRO A 660 21.65 -1.28 16.04
N LEU A 661 21.42 -0.06 16.49
CA LEU A 661 20.15 0.32 17.13
C LEU A 661 19.18 0.86 16.09
N ARG A 662 17.90 0.41 16.14
CA ARG A 662 16.82 0.91 15.29
C ARG A 662 15.75 1.52 16.15
N ILE A 663 15.56 2.82 15.99
CA ILE A 663 14.67 3.64 16.82
C ILE A 663 13.62 4.30 15.92
N PHE A 664 12.39 4.30 16.38
CA PHE A 664 11.26 4.84 15.65
C PHE A 664 10.58 5.92 16.47
N LYS A 665 10.23 7.04 15.84
CA LYS A 665 9.56 8.16 16.46
C LYS A 665 8.36 8.62 15.62
N ASN A 666 7.25 8.90 16.28
CA ASN A 666 6.04 9.38 15.61
C ASN A 666 6.09 10.87 15.22
N LEU A 667 7.06 11.62 15.68
CA LEU A 667 7.28 13.04 15.36
C LEU A 667 8.67 13.23 14.75
N ARG A 668 8.97 14.41 14.21
CA ARG A 668 10.34 14.76 13.77
C ARG A 668 11.31 14.73 14.96
N VAL A 669 12.52 14.28 14.71
CA VAL A 669 13.65 14.39 15.64
C VAL A 669 13.99 15.87 15.82
N CYS A 670 14.23 16.34 17.03
CA CYS A 670 14.69 17.71 17.25
C CYS A 670 16.20 17.83 16.95
N GLY A 671 16.66 19.06 16.64
CA GLY A 671 18.07 19.29 16.28
C GLY A 671 19.04 18.87 17.37
N ASP A 672 18.69 19.08 18.63
CA ASP A 672 19.51 18.64 19.74
C ASP A 672 19.65 17.10 19.83
N CYS A 673 18.54 16.35 19.72
CA CYS A 673 18.60 14.89 19.69
C CYS A 673 19.37 14.38 18.46
N HIS A 674 19.23 15.04 17.30
CA HIS A 674 19.99 14.72 16.11
C HIS A 674 21.52 14.90 16.36
N THR A 675 21.92 16.04 16.88
CA THR A 675 23.31 16.34 17.22
C THR A 675 23.84 15.39 18.29
N ALA A 676 23.08 15.18 19.40
CA ALA A 676 23.46 14.26 20.44
C ALA A 676 23.69 12.84 19.91
N THR A 677 22.83 12.35 19.00
CA THR A 677 22.98 11.02 18.42
C THR A 677 24.27 10.91 17.57
N LYS A 678 24.68 11.97 16.86
CA LYS A 678 25.98 12.01 16.17
C LYS A 678 27.14 11.82 17.17
N PHE A 679 27.13 12.56 18.27
CA PHE A 679 28.14 12.44 19.33
C PHE A 679 28.12 11.07 20.00
N ILE A 680 26.93 10.51 20.29
CA ILE A 680 26.81 9.16 20.86
C ILE A 680 27.44 8.13 19.93
N THR A 681 27.14 8.15 18.62
CA THR A 681 27.74 7.18 17.67
C THR A 681 29.25 7.27 17.61
N LYS A 682 29.81 8.48 17.73
CA LYS A 682 31.26 8.70 17.78
C LYS A 682 31.90 8.10 19.03
N LEU A 683 31.17 8.16 20.18
CA LEU A 683 31.66 7.63 21.46
C LEU A 683 31.57 6.10 21.55
N VAL A 684 30.42 5.54 21.12
CA VAL A 684 30.15 4.12 21.33
C VAL A 684 30.55 3.24 20.12
N GLY A 685 30.88 3.84 18.98
CA GLY A 685 31.26 3.13 17.76
C GLY A 685 30.14 2.26 17.17
N ARG A 686 28.87 2.60 17.45
CA ARG A 686 27.70 1.83 17.00
C ARG A 686 26.89 2.63 16.01
N ARG A 687 26.40 1.96 14.96
CA ARG A 687 25.42 2.52 14.04
C ARG A 687 24.06 2.68 14.74
N ILE A 688 23.48 3.87 14.70
CA ILE A 688 22.15 4.17 15.20
C ILE A 688 21.28 4.64 14.03
N ILE A 689 20.16 3.98 13.83
CA ILE A 689 19.20 4.28 12.77
C ILE A 689 17.95 4.83 13.43
N VAL A 690 17.60 6.08 13.15
CA VAL A 690 16.39 6.71 13.68
C VAL A 690 15.43 6.99 12.55
N ARG A 691 14.23 6.41 12.59
CA ARG A 691 13.12 6.78 11.71
C ARG A 691 12.23 7.78 12.44
N ASP A 692 12.10 8.94 11.87
CA ASP A 692 11.15 9.95 12.32
C ASP A 692 9.86 9.96 11.47
N ALA A 693 8.99 10.93 11.66
CA ALA A 693 7.72 11.03 10.93
C ALA A 693 7.88 11.21 9.40
N LYS A 694 9.08 11.55 8.92
CA LYS A 694 9.34 11.89 7.53
C LYS A 694 10.34 10.96 6.83
N ARG A 695 11.44 10.59 7.52
CA ARG A 695 12.57 9.86 6.90
C ARG A 695 13.39 9.07 7.91
N PHE A 696 14.35 8.30 7.41
CA PHE A 696 15.40 7.70 8.20
C PHE A 696 16.62 8.62 8.32
N HIS A 697 17.26 8.57 9.48
CA HIS A 697 18.54 9.15 9.79
C HIS A 697 19.51 8.02 10.18
N HIS A 698 20.54 7.79 9.39
CA HIS A 698 21.55 6.79 9.67
C HIS A 698 22.77 7.50 10.28
N PHE A 699 22.99 7.26 11.56
CA PHE A 699 24.09 7.84 12.31
C PHE A 699 25.22 6.82 12.44
N GLU A 700 26.42 7.21 12.03
CA GLU A 700 27.60 6.37 12.12
C GLU A 700 28.84 7.26 12.24
N ASN A 701 29.80 6.92 13.16
CA ASN A 701 31.06 7.61 13.33
C ASN A 701 30.95 9.14 13.52
N GLY A 702 29.87 9.64 14.09
CA GLY A 702 29.64 11.07 14.30
C GLY A 702 29.00 11.81 13.15
N GLU A 703 28.61 11.12 12.08
CA GLU A 703 27.95 11.69 10.92
C GLU A 703 26.52 11.17 10.79
N CYS A 704 25.69 11.89 10.05
CA CYS A 704 24.33 11.45 9.67
C CYS A 704 24.19 11.43 8.15
N SER A 705 23.51 10.40 7.62
CA SER A 705 23.21 10.26 6.18
C SER A 705 22.43 11.44 5.58
N CYS A 706 21.76 12.24 6.41
CA CYS A 706 21.02 13.41 5.93
C CYS A 706 21.91 14.61 5.60
N GLY A 707 23.20 14.60 5.96
CA GLY A 707 24.10 15.74 5.76
C GLY A 707 23.62 17.04 6.44
N ASP A 708 22.85 16.91 7.53
CA ASP A 708 22.16 18.00 8.24
C ASP A 708 21.09 18.75 7.39
N TYR A 709 20.70 18.18 6.24
CA TYR A 709 19.61 18.66 5.39
C TYR A 709 18.30 17.90 5.75
N TRP A 710 17.47 18.49 6.63
CA TRP A 710 16.27 17.79 7.14
C TRP A 710 15.19 18.71 7.74
#